data_f55af44af2bdfd2abd0e9d9bcf6a48f5
#
_entry.id   f55af44af2bdfd2abd0e9d9bcf6a48f5
#
_cell.length_a   1.000
_cell.length_b   1.000
_cell.length_c   1.000
_cell.angle_alpha   90.00
_cell.angle_beta   90.00
_cell.angle_gamma   90.00
#
_symmetry.space_group_name_H-M   'P 1'
#
loop_
_entity.id
_entity.type
_entity.pdbx_description
1 polymer ?
#
loop_
_entity_poly.entity_id
_entity_poly.type
_entity_poly.pdbx_seq_one_letter_code
_entity_poly.pdbx_strand_id
1 'polypeptide(L)'
;PQTVAAGTTLFTITVGGIPYKFSKNEAFTYTAGKMSNFTIRVDKKAETGQYTLTLVNETITPWESDLVSHDAEGKAYIVINTTRGHLKSSIIAANKDYTKLKNLKITGEIDATDFEFMKNEMTQLEALNLKDVKVYGRFGNQEWNGISDNVEKEGVIPGGAMSEKKSLLYLVLPDKLEAIGSSAFYDCSNISGSLIIPEGVTRIGSSAFSVCNAIKGKLSLPSTLKYIGTSAFERCDFTCELIFPNILKYIGDNCFYENNGFYGNLILPDDLEYIGAKAFFRCGGFTGDLIIPQKITIINDHAFYASGFNGLLYLPDAVTIIGDNAFGDSHIRGELVLPKNITKIGDEAFLDCAISCIAKFPESLLSIGNNVFYNNTNLSGILEFPEKIQTIGDYAFSYCSGLQGLIIPKNIESIRRGAFLNCFEINSIVCEGEIPPYIGSNAFDGVPKDNFTVEVPESAVPQYQTAIGWNEFKRIAAHHELVCRPSTVCALNNGHTQTLVLDAEGEWEVESKPDWCELSPMSGNGKTEVTISINTLSKGAGNRTGEVVFKLKNEDYTHTCSVSQYDYIYGEDEWLTLQKATRGNTGGINVVIIGDGFNAKDIAEGDCLPALKEAAQYLITVEPYKTYSKYFNIYIGFAMSNESGIGSVNTIRYNRFGTTFTGGSGLSADYDEIFSYALNAPTVNQNNLNQTLIIIVPNTTEYGGITQMWEDGSAIAFCPRSTDAYPYDSRGVLQHEAGGHAFGKLGDEYIYHNAFIDACHCICCSHVDAINQAKSLGWYDNLSLTGKMHEVPWSHLISDSRYSDVVDIYEGGFMHSRGVFRSEQNSCMNNDIPYYSTISRESIVRRIKRYAGETFSFEEFVANDKRDAGIVTRGMGVGSVSVGHGQHMPPKIHKGSPLSNMRKARRHR
;
A
#
# COMPACT_ATOMS: atom_id res chain seq x y z
N PRO A 1 37.10 0.20 23.76
CA PRO A 1 36.97 -1.16 24.30
C PRO A 1 35.84 -1.17 25.33
N GLN A 2 34.94 -2.12 25.21
CA GLN A 2 33.86 -2.33 26.18
C GLN A 2 34.22 -3.56 27.02
N THR A 3 34.25 -3.40 28.34
CA THR A 3 34.48 -4.51 29.27
C THR A 3 33.17 -5.09 29.75
N VAL A 4 32.99 -6.39 29.62
CA VAL A 4 31.85 -7.15 30.09
C VAL A 4 32.26 -7.82 31.42
N ALA A 5 31.49 -7.66 32.47
CA ALA A 5 31.80 -8.21 33.77
C ALA A 5 31.77 -9.75 33.77
N ALA A 6 32.55 -10.36 34.66
CA ALA A 6 32.50 -11.80 34.88
C ALA A 6 31.06 -12.26 35.20
N GLY A 7 30.64 -13.41 34.64
CA GLY A 7 29.31 -13.95 34.84
C GLY A 7 28.21 -13.37 33.92
N THR A 8 28.50 -12.28 33.21
CA THR A 8 27.53 -11.73 32.24
C THR A 8 27.32 -12.72 31.08
N THR A 9 26.07 -12.93 30.71
CA THR A 9 25.74 -13.78 29.53
C THR A 9 26.25 -13.11 28.26
N LEU A 10 27.17 -13.76 27.55
CA LEU A 10 27.73 -13.29 26.29
C LEU A 10 26.81 -13.62 25.12
N PHE A 11 26.21 -14.81 25.14
CA PHE A 11 25.24 -15.25 24.13
C PHE A 11 24.44 -16.45 24.65
N THR A 12 23.38 -16.78 23.96
CA THR A 12 22.51 -17.92 24.26
C THR A 12 22.51 -18.88 23.07
N ILE A 13 22.74 -20.16 23.31
CA ILE A 13 22.65 -21.21 22.30
C ILE A 13 21.43 -22.05 22.60
N THR A 14 20.56 -22.23 21.60
CA THR A 14 19.39 -23.10 21.72
C THR A 14 19.71 -24.49 21.16
N VAL A 15 19.59 -25.51 21.99
CA VAL A 15 19.81 -26.89 21.59
C VAL A 15 18.56 -27.71 21.91
N GLY A 16 17.95 -28.32 20.90
CA GLY A 16 16.71 -29.08 21.07
C GLY A 16 15.54 -28.26 21.62
N GLY A 17 15.48 -26.95 21.27
CA GLY A 17 14.43 -26.05 21.74
C GLY A 17 14.68 -25.44 23.13
N ILE A 18 15.77 -25.84 23.82
CA ILE A 18 16.09 -25.36 25.19
C ILE A 18 17.24 -24.34 25.09
N PRO A 19 17.08 -23.10 25.64
CA PRO A 19 18.12 -22.09 25.61
C PRO A 19 19.15 -22.32 26.71
N TYR A 20 20.44 -22.34 26.34
CA TYR A 20 21.60 -22.42 27.23
C TYR A 20 22.38 -21.12 27.15
N LYS A 21 22.57 -20.47 28.32
CA LYS A 21 23.32 -19.22 28.43
C LYS A 21 24.79 -19.51 28.59
N PHE A 22 25.64 -18.86 27.79
CA PHE A 22 27.08 -18.89 27.95
C PHE A 22 27.58 -17.58 28.57
N SER A 23 28.35 -17.71 29.65
CA SER A 23 29.02 -16.59 30.32
C SER A 23 30.43 -17.01 30.69
N LYS A 24 31.36 -16.05 30.69
CA LYS A 24 32.75 -16.28 31.18
C LYS A 24 32.83 -16.00 32.66
N ASN A 25 33.66 -16.78 33.35
CA ASN A 25 33.91 -16.59 34.79
C ASN A 25 34.85 -15.40 35.09
N GLU A 26 35.50 -14.84 34.05
CA GLU A 26 36.38 -13.69 34.15
C GLU A 26 35.82 -12.52 33.34
N ALA A 27 36.22 -11.28 33.73
CA ALA A 27 35.85 -10.10 32.96
C ALA A 27 36.50 -10.15 31.56
N PHE A 28 35.76 -9.77 30.55
CA PHE A 28 36.14 -9.86 29.15
C PHE A 28 36.03 -8.48 28.49
N THR A 29 37.05 -8.08 27.75
CA THR A 29 37.09 -6.78 27.08
C THR A 29 37.09 -6.93 25.57
N TYR A 30 36.06 -6.40 24.93
CA TYR A 30 36.03 -6.25 23.47
C TYR A 30 37.05 -5.18 23.03
N THR A 31 37.94 -5.54 22.15
CA THR A 31 38.90 -4.60 21.58
C THR A 31 38.38 -4.06 20.26
N ALA A 32 38.38 -2.73 20.12
CA ALA A 32 37.92 -2.10 18.89
C ALA A 32 38.71 -2.58 17.66
N GLY A 33 38.04 -2.93 16.59
CA GLY A 33 38.66 -3.45 15.35
C GLY A 33 39.14 -4.90 15.46
N LYS A 34 38.69 -5.65 16.46
CA LYS A 34 39.01 -7.08 16.59
C LYS A 34 37.75 -7.91 16.83
N MET A 35 37.74 -9.10 16.27
CA MET A 35 36.72 -10.11 16.47
C MET A 35 37.18 -11.14 17.50
N SER A 36 36.29 -11.50 18.44
CA SER A 36 36.53 -12.57 19.39
C SER A 36 35.78 -13.82 18.96
N ASN A 37 36.53 -14.87 18.64
CA ASN A 37 36.00 -16.17 18.25
C ASN A 37 35.96 -17.12 19.45
N PHE A 38 34.81 -17.67 19.76
CA PHE A 38 34.63 -18.65 20.81
C PHE A 38 34.31 -20.02 20.21
N THR A 39 35.14 -21.01 20.48
CA THR A 39 34.86 -22.41 20.17
C THR A 39 34.22 -23.05 21.38
N ILE A 40 32.96 -23.43 21.26
CA ILE A 40 32.20 -24.02 22.35
C ILE A 40 31.86 -25.47 22.01
N ARG A 41 32.23 -26.38 22.91
CA ARG A 41 31.80 -27.76 22.84
C ARG A 41 30.46 -27.91 23.55
N VAL A 42 29.52 -28.58 22.89
CA VAL A 42 28.19 -28.90 23.41
C VAL A 42 28.16 -30.39 23.70
N ASP A 43 28.21 -30.76 24.99
CA ASP A 43 28.19 -32.15 25.43
C ASP A 43 26.79 -32.48 26.03
N LYS A 44 26.20 -33.61 25.63
CA LYS A 44 24.97 -34.12 26.20
C LYS A 44 25.27 -35.05 27.36
N LYS A 45 24.79 -34.73 28.57
CA LYS A 45 24.93 -35.63 29.72
C LYS A 45 24.00 -36.83 29.55
N ALA A 46 24.59 -38.02 29.55
CA ALA A 46 23.86 -39.26 29.31
C ALA A 46 22.78 -39.53 30.38
N GLU A 47 23.05 -39.14 31.64
CA GLU A 47 22.16 -39.41 32.80
C GLU A 47 20.95 -38.49 32.87
N THR A 48 21.06 -37.24 32.43
CA THR A 48 20.01 -36.23 32.57
C THR A 48 19.42 -35.75 31.25
N GLY A 49 20.06 -36.06 30.13
CA GLY A 49 19.69 -35.57 28.81
C GLY A 49 19.98 -34.10 28.62
N GLN A 50 20.49 -33.38 29.62
CA GLN A 50 20.83 -31.97 29.56
C GLN A 50 22.15 -31.74 28.81
N TYR A 51 22.29 -30.60 28.17
CA TYR A 51 23.51 -30.19 27.49
C TYR A 51 24.36 -29.28 28.38
N THR A 52 25.67 -29.41 28.29
CA THR A 52 26.65 -28.49 28.89
C THR A 52 27.43 -27.79 27.81
N LEU A 53 27.69 -26.49 28.01
CA LEU A 53 28.49 -25.69 27.12
C LEU A 53 29.89 -25.49 27.72
N THR A 54 30.92 -25.90 27.03
CA THR A 54 32.32 -25.75 27.50
C THR A 54 33.08 -24.91 26.49
N LEU A 55 33.74 -23.83 26.95
CA LEU A 55 34.66 -23.09 26.14
C LEU A 55 35.92 -23.96 25.87
N VAL A 56 36.14 -24.25 24.61
CA VAL A 56 37.30 -25.04 24.16
C VAL A 56 38.47 -24.14 23.77
N ASN A 57 38.14 -23.05 23.08
CA ASN A 57 39.14 -22.11 22.60
C ASN A 57 38.54 -20.70 22.46
N GLU A 58 39.41 -19.71 22.67
CA GLU A 58 39.12 -18.30 22.39
C GLU A 58 40.30 -17.73 21.60
N THR A 59 40.01 -17.12 20.47
CA THR A 59 41.02 -16.40 19.69
C THR A 59 40.51 -14.98 19.39
N ILE A 60 41.42 -14.01 19.45
CA ILE A 60 41.16 -12.62 19.11
C ILE A 60 41.90 -12.34 17.82
N THR A 61 41.15 -12.15 16.74
CA THR A 61 41.67 -11.81 15.42
C THR A 61 41.27 -10.36 15.06
N PRO A 62 42.04 -9.67 14.19
CA PRO A 62 41.57 -8.42 13.61
C PRO A 62 40.18 -8.62 13.06
N TRP A 63 39.29 -7.61 13.21
CA TRP A 63 37.97 -7.63 12.61
C TRP A 63 38.11 -7.58 11.09
N GLU A 64 38.02 -8.71 10.46
CA GLU A 64 37.76 -8.81 9.04
C GLU A 64 36.25 -8.82 8.87
N SER A 65 35.71 -8.01 7.97
CA SER A 65 34.28 -7.91 7.70
C SER A 65 33.73 -9.15 6.98
N ASP A 66 33.94 -10.31 7.58
CA ASP A 66 33.62 -11.62 7.03
C ASP A 66 32.23 -12.10 7.43
N LEU A 67 31.20 -11.26 7.19
CA LEU A 67 29.82 -11.71 7.25
C LEU A 67 29.42 -12.62 6.06
N VAL A 68 30.31 -12.81 5.11
CA VAL A 68 30.08 -13.58 3.87
C VAL A 68 30.72 -14.96 3.85
N SER A 69 31.75 -15.20 4.63
CA SER A 69 32.39 -16.49 4.67
C SER A 69 31.87 -17.42 5.76
N HIS A 70 30.60 -17.43 5.97
CA HIS A 70 30.01 -18.61 6.59
C HIS A 70 29.75 -19.67 5.52
N ASP A 71 30.81 -20.10 4.91
CA ASP A 71 31.02 -21.49 4.68
C ASP A 71 30.93 -22.19 6.02
N ALA A 72 29.72 -22.56 6.42
CA ALA A 72 29.48 -23.29 7.65
C ALA A 72 30.20 -24.66 7.70
N GLU A 73 31.00 -24.99 6.69
CA GLU A 73 31.69 -26.23 6.52
C GLU A 73 33.22 -26.15 6.70
N GLY A 74 33.78 -24.98 7.09
CA GLY A 74 35.19 -24.87 7.39
C GLY A 74 36.10 -25.25 6.22
N LYS A 75 35.77 -24.90 4.99
CA LYS A 75 36.58 -25.20 3.79
C LYS A 75 37.92 -24.47 3.81
N ALA A 76 39.00 -25.18 3.84
CA ALA A 76 40.32 -24.61 3.73
C ALA A 76 40.58 -24.21 2.25
N TYR A 77 40.79 -22.92 2.00
CA TYR A 77 41.20 -22.40 0.69
C TYR A 77 42.71 -22.48 0.52
N ILE A 78 43.12 -22.80 -0.70
CA ILE A 78 44.49 -22.54 -1.13
C ILE A 78 44.60 -21.06 -1.54
N VAL A 79 45.37 -20.27 -0.81
CA VAL A 79 45.54 -18.83 -1.07
C VAL A 79 46.68 -18.63 -2.06
N ILE A 80 46.43 -17.97 -3.18
CA ILE A 80 47.40 -17.64 -4.22
C ILE A 80 47.47 -16.12 -4.40
N ASN A 81 48.62 -15.54 -4.17
CA ASN A 81 48.87 -14.16 -4.54
C ASN A 81 49.41 -14.12 -6.00
N THR A 82 48.84 -13.27 -6.84
CA THR A 82 49.20 -13.20 -8.26
C THR A 82 49.19 -11.77 -8.79
N THR A 83 49.70 -11.63 -10.03
CA THR A 83 49.57 -10.43 -10.86
C THR A 83 48.82 -10.77 -12.12
N ARG A 84 48.30 -9.78 -12.81
CA ARG A 84 47.45 -9.90 -14.02
C ARG A 84 48.02 -10.86 -15.03
N GLY A 85 47.21 -11.82 -15.50
CA GLY A 85 47.59 -12.83 -16.48
C GLY A 85 48.54 -13.91 -16.00
N HIS A 86 48.89 -13.96 -14.72
CA HIS A 86 49.90 -14.86 -14.17
C HIS A 86 49.37 -15.89 -13.16
N LEU A 87 48.06 -16.05 -13.01
CA LEU A 87 47.50 -16.97 -12.02
C LEU A 87 48.00 -18.40 -12.19
N LYS A 88 48.01 -18.92 -13.42
CA LYS A 88 48.54 -20.26 -13.73
C LYS A 88 50.00 -20.45 -13.25
N SER A 89 50.88 -19.52 -13.59
CA SER A 89 52.30 -19.58 -13.20
C SER A 89 52.45 -19.43 -11.67
N SER A 90 51.65 -18.61 -11.01
CA SER A 90 51.64 -18.43 -9.56
C SER A 90 51.23 -19.70 -8.81
N ILE A 91 50.24 -20.42 -9.33
CA ILE A 91 49.80 -21.73 -8.76
C ILE A 91 50.93 -22.79 -8.91
N ILE A 92 51.57 -22.86 -10.07
CA ILE A 92 52.69 -23.77 -10.32
C ILE A 92 53.86 -23.43 -9.42
N ALA A 93 54.20 -22.15 -9.27
CA ALA A 93 55.29 -21.68 -8.39
C ALA A 93 55.01 -22.02 -6.91
N ALA A 94 53.75 -22.08 -6.51
CA ALA A 94 53.32 -22.54 -5.19
C ALA A 94 53.35 -24.09 -5.04
N ASN A 95 53.88 -24.83 -5.98
CA ASN A 95 53.86 -26.32 -6.03
C ASN A 95 52.45 -26.90 -5.92
N LYS A 96 51.43 -26.29 -6.54
CA LYS A 96 50.06 -26.77 -6.58
C LYS A 96 49.70 -27.27 -7.96
N ASP A 97 48.96 -28.38 -8.02
CA ASP A 97 48.36 -28.90 -9.24
C ASP A 97 47.01 -28.25 -9.51
N TYR A 98 46.92 -27.26 -10.37
CA TYR A 98 45.74 -26.52 -10.68
C TYR A 98 44.58 -27.39 -11.18
N THR A 99 44.86 -28.56 -11.77
CA THR A 99 43.82 -29.50 -12.27
C THR A 99 43.07 -30.22 -11.16
N LYS A 100 43.66 -30.22 -9.94
CA LYS A 100 43.07 -30.84 -8.74
C LYS A 100 42.59 -29.87 -7.68
N LEU A 101 42.81 -28.54 -7.90
CA LEU A 101 42.41 -27.52 -6.94
C LEU A 101 40.89 -27.38 -6.96
N LYS A 102 40.28 -27.58 -5.76
CA LYS A 102 38.86 -27.44 -5.53
C LYS A 102 38.50 -26.05 -4.94
N ASN A 103 39.28 -25.58 -3.97
CA ASN A 103 38.99 -24.34 -3.23
C ASN A 103 40.14 -23.36 -3.41
N LEU A 104 39.90 -22.25 -4.10
CA LEU A 104 40.91 -21.24 -4.43
C LEU A 104 40.47 -19.88 -3.88
N LYS A 105 41.37 -19.26 -3.08
CA LYS A 105 41.29 -17.83 -2.72
C LYS A 105 42.41 -17.10 -3.47
N ILE A 106 42.08 -16.00 -4.13
CA ILE A 106 43.03 -15.19 -4.87
C ILE A 106 43.27 -13.88 -4.16
N THR A 107 44.51 -13.41 -4.13
CA THR A 107 44.93 -12.08 -3.70
C THR A 107 45.81 -11.44 -4.75
N GLY A 108 45.99 -10.11 -4.69
CA GLY A 108 46.75 -9.40 -5.72
C GLY A 108 45.86 -8.88 -6.86
N GLU A 109 46.22 -9.17 -8.09
CA GLU A 109 45.54 -8.63 -9.28
C GLU A 109 45.28 -9.73 -10.31
N ILE A 110 44.05 -9.77 -10.90
CA ILE A 110 43.70 -10.70 -11.99
C ILE A 110 42.98 -9.94 -13.13
N ASP A 111 43.01 -10.55 -14.32
CA ASP A 111 42.33 -10.05 -15.51
C ASP A 111 41.52 -11.14 -16.26
N ALA A 112 41.02 -10.81 -17.45
CA ALA A 112 40.25 -11.72 -18.27
C ALA A 112 40.97 -13.03 -18.61
N THR A 113 42.31 -13.00 -18.76
CA THR A 113 43.11 -14.21 -19.08
C THR A 113 43.19 -15.17 -17.90
N ASP A 114 43.22 -14.66 -16.67
CA ASP A 114 43.19 -15.46 -15.47
C ASP A 114 41.80 -16.12 -15.27
N PHE A 115 40.70 -15.40 -15.61
CA PHE A 115 39.34 -15.98 -15.62
C PHE A 115 39.24 -17.08 -16.69
N GLU A 116 39.75 -16.84 -17.90
CA GLU A 116 39.74 -17.83 -18.97
C GLU A 116 40.52 -19.10 -18.57
N PHE A 117 41.68 -18.96 -17.92
CA PHE A 117 42.42 -20.06 -17.35
C PHE A 117 41.61 -20.82 -16.30
N MET A 118 41.00 -20.12 -15.31
CA MET A 118 40.15 -20.77 -14.29
C MET A 118 38.95 -21.48 -14.91
N LYS A 119 38.35 -20.89 -15.92
CA LYS A 119 37.18 -21.46 -16.61
C LYS A 119 37.55 -22.74 -17.35
N ASN A 120 38.60 -22.71 -18.14
CA ASN A 120 38.91 -23.76 -19.12
C ASN A 120 39.83 -24.87 -18.57
N GLU A 121 40.80 -24.55 -17.72
CA GLU A 121 41.82 -25.50 -17.28
C GLU A 121 41.59 -26.00 -15.83
N MET A 122 40.97 -25.24 -14.91
CA MET A 122 40.74 -25.67 -13.54
C MET A 122 39.42 -26.45 -13.41
N THR A 123 39.37 -27.66 -13.98
CA THR A 123 38.14 -28.45 -14.12
C THR A 123 37.53 -28.91 -12.81
N GLN A 124 38.30 -28.97 -11.72
CA GLN A 124 37.86 -29.37 -10.38
C GLN A 124 37.55 -28.19 -9.46
N LEU A 125 37.56 -26.94 -9.95
CA LEU A 125 37.34 -25.77 -9.13
C LEU A 125 35.88 -25.72 -8.66
N GLU A 126 35.64 -25.90 -7.34
CA GLU A 126 34.35 -25.95 -6.68
C GLU A 126 34.05 -24.66 -5.90
N ALA A 127 35.09 -24.03 -5.30
CA ALA A 127 34.91 -22.80 -4.51
C ALA A 127 35.95 -21.74 -4.94
N LEU A 128 35.43 -20.57 -5.30
CA LEU A 128 36.23 -19.42 -5.71
C LEU A 128 35.96 -18.22 -4.79
N ASN A 129 37.00 -17.78 -4.09
CA ASN A 129 36.98 -16.62 -3.23
C ASN A 129 37.84 -15.49 -3.82
N LEU A 130 37.18 -14.43 -4.28
CA LEU A 130 37.81 -13.25 -4.90
C LEU A 130 37.79 -12.02 -3.99
N LYS A 131 37.40 -12.16 -2.72
CA LYS A 131 37.18 -11.03 -1.81
C LYS A 131 38.28 -9.98 -1.82
N ASP A 132 39.55 -10.42 -1.71
CA ASP A 132 40.70 -9.54 -1.51
C ASP A 132 41.51 -9.29 -2.80
N VAL A 133 40.93 -9.58 -3.97
CA VAL A 133 41.61 -9.43 -5.27
C VAL A 133 41.15 -8.19 -6.00
N LYS A 134 42.04 -7.50 -6.71
CA LYS A 134 41.69 -6.50 -7.68
C LYS A 134 41.43 -7.14 -9.04
N VAL A 135 40.30 -6.89 -9.61
CA VAL A 135 39.88 -7.44 -10.89
C VAL A 135 39.95 -6.39 -11.98
N TYR A 136 40.49 -6.74 -13.11
CA TYR A 136 40.53 -5.89 -14.30
C TYR A 136 39.77 -6.58 -15.45
N GLY A 137 38.81 -5.88 -16.04
CA GLY A 137 38.00 -6.46 -17.09
C GLY A 137 37.33 -5.46 -18.00
N ARG A 138 36.72 -5.98 -19.07
CA ARG A 138 35.80 -5.25 -19.92
C ARG A 138 34.37 -5.70 -19.61
N PHE A 139 33.47 -4.75 -19.56
CA PHE A 139 32.05 -5.05 -19.21
C PHE A 139 31.38 -5.94 -20.27
N GLY A 140 31.75 -5.75 -21.56
CA GLY A 140 31.20 -6.48 -22.73
C GLY A 140 30.76 -5.54 -23.83
N ASN A 141 30.35 -6.13 -24.97
CA ASN A 141 30.04 -5.37 -26.21
C ASN A 141 28.64 -4.74 -26.23
N GLN A 142 27.99 -4.56 -25.12
CA GLN A 142 26.68 -3.90 -25.10
C GLN A 142 26.84 -2.39 -25.01
N GLU A 143 26.35 -1.69 -26.02
CA GLU A 143 26.14 -0.25 -25.96
C GLU A 143 24.98 0.05 -24.98
N TRP A 144 25.29 0.70 -23.91
CA TRP A 144 24.33 1.21 -22.96
C TRP A 144 24.33 2.74 -23.02
N ASN A 145 23.23 3.35 -23.42
CA ASN A 145 23.09 4.81 -23.56
C ASN A 145 24.26 5.49 -24.32
N GLY A 146 24.78 4.87 -25.39
CA GLY A 146 25.84 5.44 -26.21
C GLY A 146 27.24 5.38 -25.59
N ILE A 147 27.44 4.68 -24.46
CA ILE A 147 28.77 4.47 -23.85
C ILE A 147 29.29 3.09 -24.26
N SER A 148 30.26 3.07 -25.12
CA SER A 148 31.01 1.84 -25.43
C SER A 148 31.94 1.49 -24.28
N ASP A 149 31.60 0.46 -23.49
CA ASP A 149 32.33 -0.04 -22.33
C ASP A 149 33.41 -1.09 -22.73
N ASN A 150 33.96 -0.99 -23.88
CA ASN A 150 34.98 -1.93 -24.38
C ASN A 150 36.39 -1.64 -23.87
N VAL A 151 36.51 -0.74 -22.86
CA VAL A 151 37.80 -0.41 -22.25
C VAL A 151 37.96 -1.25 -20.97
N GLU A 152 39.14 -1.82 -20.80
CA GLU A 152 39.48 -2.54 -19.56
C GLU A 152 39.60 -1.57 -18.38
N LYS A 153 38.96 -1.91 -17.28
CA LYS A 153 38.91 -1.10 -16.06
C LYS A 153 39.14 -1.95 -14.80
N GLU A 154 39.71 -1.32 -13.75
CA GLU A 154 39.72 -1.87 -12.41
C GLU A 154 38.30 -1.98 -11.86
N GLY A 155 38.02 -2.99 -11.07
CA GLY A 155 36.72 -3.20 -10.44
C GLY A 155 35.68 -3.78 -11.37
N VAL A 156 36.02 -4.34 -12.51
CA VAL A 156 35.10 -4.96 -13.46
C VAL A 156 35.35 -6.44 -13.61
N ILE A 157 34.39 -7.29 -13.26
CA ILE A 157 34.44 -8.71 -13.66
C ILE A 157 34.19 -8.77 -15.17
N PRO A 158 35.09 -9.38 -15.96
CA PRO A 158 34.94 -9.39 -17.41
C PRO A 158 33.71 -10.18 -17.88
N GLY A 159 33.19 -9.80 -19.05
CA GLY A 159 32.12 -10.55 -19.69
C GLY A 159 32.51 -12.00 -19.94
N GLY A 160 31.61 -12.94 -19.63
CA GLY A 160 31.84 -14.38 -19.80
C GLY A 160 32.89 -15.01 -18.86
N ALA A 161 33.31 -14.31 -17.82
CA ALA A 161 34.42 -14.68 -16.92
C ALA A 161 34.42 -16.15 -16.48
N MET A 162 33.28 -16.64 -15.99
CA MET A 162 33.12 -18.03 -15.50
C MET A 162 31.92 -18.72 -16.15
N SER A 163 31.44 -18.23 -17.29
CA SER A 163 30.22 -18.77 -17.92
C SER A 163 30.33 -20.30 -18.13
N GLU A 164 29.20 -21.00 -17.86
CA GLU A 164 29.08 -22.45 -17.97
C GLU A 164 30.02 -23.27 -17.04
N LYS A 165 30.56 -22.63 -16.00
CA LYS A 165 31.44 -23.31 -15.02
C LYS A 165 30.61 -24.12 -14.03
N LYS A 166 30.08 -25.27 -14.46
CA LYS A 166 29.18 -26.14 -13.65
C LYS A 166 29.89 -26.81 -12.45
N SER A 167 31.24 -26.83 -12.42
CA SER A 167 31.97 -27.30 -11.24
C SER A 167 31.93 -26.32 -10.08
N LEU A 168 31.58 -25.04 -10.32
CA LEU A 168 31.60 -23.99 -9.32
C LEU A 168 30.35 -24.09 -8.44
N LEU A 169 30.55 -24.32 -7.13
CA LEU A 169 29.50 -24.47 -6.12
C LEU A 169 29.38 -23.26 -5.19
N TYR A 170 30.51 -22.54 -4.99
CA TYR A 170 30.60 -21.40 -4.07
C TYR A 170 31.38 -20.26 -4.71
N LEU A 171 30.83 -19.05 -4.61
CA LEU A 171 31.41 -17.83 -5.17
C LEU A 171 31.38 -16.70 -4.15
N VAL A 172 32.51 -16.10 -3.90
CA VAL A 172 32.65 -14.84 -3.16
C VAL A 172 33.22 -13.78 -4.10
N LEU A 173 32.45 -12.71 -4.30
CA LEU A 173 32.81 -11.60 -5.18
C LEU A 173 33.83 -10.65 -4.53
N PRO A 174 34.60 -9.88 -5.30
CA PRO A 174 35.56 -8.89 -4.78
C PRO A 174 34.90 -7.76 -4.01
N ASP A 175 35.47 -7.35 -2.87
CA ASP A 175 34.93 -6.23 -2.07
C ASP A 175 34.94 -4.87 -2.83
N LYS A 176 35.92 -4.69 -3.74
CA LYS A 176 36.06 -3.47 -4.54
C LYS A 176 35.63 -3.73 -5.99
N LEU A 177 34.33 -3.80 -6.19
CA LEU A 177 33.75 -4.08 -7.50
C LEU A 177 32.84 -2.90 -7.94
N GLU A 178 33.02 -2.45 -9.19
CA GLU A 178 32.22 -1.41 -9.83
C GLU A 178 31.13 -1.99 -10.74
N ALA A 179 31.48 -3.10 -11.45
CA ALA A 179 30.54 -3.72 -12.38
C ALA A 179 30.78 -5.22 -12.56
N ILE A 180 29.71 -5.94 -12.91
CA ILE A 180 29.77 -7.36 -13.29
C ILE A 180 29.41 -7.43 -14.78
N GLY A 181 30.32 -8.00 -15.58
CA GLY A 181 30.19 -8.07 -17.03
C GLY A 181 29.09 -9.00 -17.52
N SER A 182 28.71 -8.83 -18.78
CA SER A 182 27.69 -9.65 -19.41
C SER A 182 28.06 -11.12 -19.43
N SER A 183 27.11 -12.01 -19.10
CA SER A 183 27.30 -13.47 -19.01
C SER A 183 28.45 -13.91 -18.08
N ALA A 184 28.90 -13.08 -17.13
CA ALA A 184 30.08 -13.37 -16.30
C ALA A 184 29.97 -14.71 -15.58
N PHE A 185 28.80 -15.10 -15.12
CA PHE A 185 28.48 -16.38 -14.45
C PHE A 185 27.25 -17.07 -15.10
N TYR A 186 27.05 -16.84 -16.40
CA TYR A 186 25.98 -17.49 -17.16
C TYR A 186 26.07 -19.01 -17.03
N ASP A 187 24.94 -19.69 -16.76
CA ASP A 187 24.81 -21.15 -16.59
C ASP A 187 25.84 -21.76 -15.59
N CYS A 188 26.21 -21.02 -14.56
CA CYS A 188 26.87 -21.58 -13.40
C CYS A 188 25.84 -22.27 -12.50
N SER A 189 25.14 -23.26 -13.06
CA SER A 189 23.90 -23.83 -12.53
C SER A 189 24.03 -24.56 -11.20
N ASN A 190 25.24 -24.80 -10.70
CA ASN A 190 25.53 -25.43 -9.41
C ASN A 190 25.96 -24.45 -8.30
N ILE A 191 26.13 -23.16 -8.58
CA ILE A 191 26.37 -22.17 -7.52
C ILE A 191 25.17 -22.19 -6.56
N SER A 192 25.45 -22.37 -5.28
CA SER A 192 24.44 -22.53 -4.24
C SER A 192 24.57 -21.46 -3.14
N GLY A 193 23.53 -21.36 -2.29
CA GLY A 193 23.49 -20.39 -1.18
C GLY A 193 22.91 -19.04 -1.55
N SER A 194 23.36 -17.99 -0.90
CA SER A 194 22.93 -16.60 -1.13
C SER A 194 23.89 -15.89 -2.09
N LEU A 195 23.35 -15.01 -2.92
CA LEU A 195 24.16 -14.16 -3.78
C LEU A 195 24.21 -12.74 -3.20
N ILE A 196 25.39 -12.31 -2.78
CA ILE A 196 25.63 -10.98 -2.24
C ILE A 196 26.45 -10.19 -3.26
N ILE A 197 25.83 -9.16 -3.83
CA ILE A 197 26.50 -8.22 -4.73
C ILE A 197 27.15 -7.15 -3.85
N PRO A 198 28.48 -6.92 -3.95
CA PRO A 198 29.21 -6.01 -3.08
C PRO A 198 28.79 -4.53 -3.26
N GLU A 199 28.95 -3.76 -2.18
CA GLU A 199 28.82 -2.30 -2.27
C GLU A 199 29.86 -1.72 -3.23
N GLY A 200 29.45 -0.69 -4.01
CA GLY A 200 30.25 -0.12 -5.09
C GLY A 200 29.79 -0.58 -6.48
N VAL A 201 29.12 -1.74 -6.60
CA VAL A 201 28.59 -2.18 -7.89
C VAL A 201 27.45 -1.26 -8.32
N THR A 202 27.64 -0.66 -9.50
CA THR A 202 26.69 0.24 -10.11
C THR A 202 25.91 -0.40 -11.27
N ARG A 203 26.45 -1.47 -11.84
CA ARG A 203 25.91 -2.15 -13.03
C ARG A 203 26.12 -3.67 -12.98
N ILE A 204 25.07 -4.41 -13.36
CA ILE A 204 25.11 -5.85 -13.60
C ILE A 204 24.77 -6.08 -15.07
N GLY A 205 25.65 -6.78 -15.79
CA GLY A 205 25.53 -7.01 -17.24
C GLY A 205 24.44 -8.01 -17.61
N SER A 206 24.10 -8.03 -18.91
CA SER A 206 23.09 -8.96 -19.42
C SER A 206 23.52 -10.41 -19.20
N SER A 207 22.55 -11.25 -18.77
CA SER A 207 22.74 -12.66 -18.45
C SER A 207 23.84 -12.95 -17.42
N ALA A 208 24.23 -11.98 -16.60
CA ALA A 208 25.38 -12.11 -15.68
C ALA A 208 25.30 -13.34 -14.76
N PHE A 209 24.09 -13.68 -14.28
CA PHE A 209 23.79 -14.86 -13.45
C PHE A 209 22.64 -15.69 -14.03
N SER A 210 22.31 -15.52 -15.31
CA SER A 210 21.20 -16.27 -15.93
C SER A 210 21.46 -17.79 -15.82
N VAL A 211 20.42 -18.56 -15.51
CA VAL A 211 20.40 -20.00 -15.33
C VAL A 211 21.28 -20.49 -14.15
N CYS A 212 21.46 -19.68 -13.13
CA CYS A 212 22.08 -20.10 -11.88
C CYS A 212 21.03 -20.69 -10.91
N ASN A 213 20.36 -21.76 -11.30
CA ASN A 213 19.16 -22.31 -10.68
C ASN A 213 19.38 -23.08 -9.37
N ALA A 214 20.62 -23.27 -8.93
CA ALA A 214 20.91 -23.80 -7.59
C ALA A 214 21.01 -22.71 -6.51
N ILE A 215 20.98 -21.43 -6.87
CA ILE A 215 20.96 -20.33 -5.90
C ILE A 215 19.56 -20.26 -5.26
N LYS A 216 19.44 -20.80 -4.05
CA LYS A 216 18.17 -20.88 -3.28
C LYS A 216 18.14 -19.95 -2.08
N GLY A 217 19.15 -19.13 -1.90
CA GLY A 217 19.27 -18.22 -0.79
C GLY A 217 18.77 -16.82 -1.12
N LYS A 218 19.29 -15.86 -0.35
CA LYS A 218 18.94 -14.44 -0.50
C LYS A 218 19.71 -13.80 -1.67
N LEU A 219 19.03 -12.94 -2.44
CA LEU A 219 19.67 -11.95 -3.30
C LEU A 219 19.86 -10.65 -2.53
N SER A 220 21.10 -10.17 -2.38
CA SER A 220 21.40 -8.88 -1.76
C SER A 220 22.00 -7.96 -2.81
N LEU A 221 21.27 -6.88 -3.12
CA LEU A 221 21.69 -5.86 -4.07
C LEU A 221 22.30 -4.66 -3.32
N PRO A 222 23.40 -4.06 -3.82
CA PRO A 222 24.06 -2.94 -3.15
C PRO A 222 23.30 -1.63 -3.30
N SER A 223 23.49 -0.71 -2.36
CA SER A 223 22.87 0.62 -2.37
C SER A 223 23.31 1.48 -3.56
N THR A 224 24.41 1.15 -4.20
CA THR A 224 25.02 1.85 -5.35
C THR A 224 24.49 1.41 -6.72
N LEU A 225 23.66 0.35 -6.78
CA LEU A 225 23.21 -0.26 -8.05
C LEU A 225 22.22 0.63 -8.79
N LYS A 226 22.50 0.91 -10.06
CA LYS A 226 21.68 1.73 -10.94
C LYS A 226 21.05 0.97 -12.10
N TYR A 227 21.72 -0.11 -12.57
CA TYR A 227 21.33 -0.82 -13.77
C TYR A 227 21.45 -2.32 -13.60
N ILE A 228 20.39 -3.04 -13.97
CA ILE A 228 20.39 -4.50 -14.07
C ILE A 228 20.05 -4.85 -15.52
N GLY A 229 20.94 -5.58 -16.17
CA GLY A 229 20.85 -5.90 -17.60
C GLY A 229 19.79 -6.94 -17.94
N THR A 230 19.55 -7.13 -19.22
CA THR A 230 18.66 -8.13 -19.80
C THR A 230 19.02 -9.52 -19.28
N SER A 231 18.03 -10.31 -18.82
CA SER A 231 18.20 -11.68 -18.33
C SER A 231 19.22 -11.83 -17.20
N ALA A 232 19.59 -10.76 -16.49
CA ALA A 232 20.69 -10.80 -15.53
C ALA A 232 20.55 -11.87 -14.44
N PHE A 233 19.32 -12.13 -14.00
CA PHE A 233 18.95 -13.13 -13.00
C PHE A 233 17.85 -14.10 -13.51
N GLU A 234 17.75 -14.27 -14.82
CA GLU A 234 16.78 -15.18 -15.43
C GLU A 234 16.96 -16.60 -14.89
N ARG A 235 15.85 -17.24 -14.47
CA ARG A 235 15.86 -18.64 -13.98
C ARG A 235 16.86 -18.90 -12.86
N CYS A 236 16.89 -17.98 -11.89
CA CYS A 236 17.48 -18.24 -10.59
C CYS A 236 16.38 -18.67 -9.61
N ASP A 237 16.73 -19.40 -8.56
CA ASP A 237 15.76 -19.94 -7.59
C ASP A 237 15.82 -19.21 -6.24
N PHE A 238 16.01 -17.89 -6.25
CA PHE A 238 16.06 -17.09 -5.02
C PHE A 238 14.81 -17.31 -4.16
N THR A 239 15.02 -17.50 -2.85
CA THR A 239 13.92 -17.69 -1.89
C THR A 239 13.98 -16.57 -0.85
N CYS A 240 13.58 -15.36 -1.23
CA CYS A 240 13.64 -14.18 -0.39
C CYS A 240 12.68 -13.09 -0.89
N GLU A 241 12.48 -12.05 -0.08
CA GLU A 241 11.94 -10.78 -0.56
C GLU A 241 12.95 -10.12 -1.51
N LEU A 242 12.46 -9.56 -2.62
CA LEU A 242 13.27 -8.83 -3.58
C LEU A 242 13.30 -7.34 -3.19
N ILE A 243 14.48 -6.89 -2.75
CA ILE A 243 14.66 -5.51 -2.28
C ILE A 243 15.59 -4.77 -3.25
N PHE A 244 15.08 -3.69 -3.84
CA PHE A 244 15.82 -2.83 -4.74
C PHE A 244 16.41 -1.62 -4.00
N PRO A 245 17.62 -1.13 -4.41
CA PRO A 245 18.10 0.16 -3.96
C PRO A 245 17.31 1.32 -4.60
N ASN A 246 17.09 2.40 -3.84
CA ASN A 246 16.27 3.51 -4.27
C ASN A 246 16.77 4.24 -5.53
N ILE A 247 18.07 4.15 -5.82
CA ILE A 247 18.70 4.80 -6.99
C ILE A 247 18.66 3.94 -8.26
N LEU A 248 18.04 2.76 -8.21
CA LEU A 248 17.93 1.88 -9.38
C LEU A 248 17.06 2.55 -10.45
N LYS A 249 17.58 2.62 -11.67
CA LYS A 249 16.90 3.28 -12.79
C LYS A 249 16.40 2.34 -13.86
N TYR A 250 16.98 1.16 -13.95
CA TYR A 250 16.73 0.28 -15.07
C TYR A 250 16.74 -1.18 -14.67
N ILE A 251 15.68 -1.87 -15.05
CA ILE A 251 15.52 -3.33 -14.97
C ILE A 251 15.32 -3.83 -16.39
N GLY A 252 16.26 -4.64 -16.90
CA GLY A 252 16.26 -5.12 -18.28
C GLY A 252 15.18 -6.15 -18.60
N ASP A 253 15.03 -6.46 -19.89
CA ASP A 253 14.12 -7.49 -20.37
C ASP A 253 14.46 -8.85 -19.75
N ASN A 254 13.45 -9.66 -19.42
CA ASN A 254 13.61 -10.99 -18.78
C ASN A 254 14.48 -10.98 -17.51
N CYS A 255 14.69 -9.84 -16.86
CA CYS A 255 15.68 -9.70 -15.78
C CYS A 255 15.50 -10.73 -14.67
N PHE A 256 14.26 -10.93 -14.22
CA PHE A 256 13.88 -11.91 -13.18
C PHE A 256 12.92 -12.98 -13.72
N TYR A 257 12.95 -13.25 -15.00
CA TYR A 257 12.12 -14.25 -15.68
C TYR A 257 12.17 -15.61 -14.96
N GLU A 258 11.01 -16.19 -14.64
CA GLU A 258 10.84 -17.49 -13.95
C GLU A 258 11.58 -17.61 -12.60
N ASN A 259 11.58 -16.55 -11.80
CA ASN A 259 12.05 -16.59 -10.40
C ASN A 259 10.87 -16.80 -9.44
N ASN A 260 10.34 -18.01 -9.39
CA ASN A 260 9.13 -18.32 -8.60
C ASN A 260 9.33 -18.29 -7.08
N GLY A 261 10.56 -18.28 -6.60
CA GLY A 261 10.88 -18.33 -5.18
C GLY A 261 10.89 -16.96 -4.47
N PHE A 262 10.79 -15.83 -5.18
CA PHE A 262 10.55 -14.54 -4.53
C PHE A 262 9.19 -14.53 -3.86
N TYR A 263 9.09 -13.87 -2.70
CA TYR A 263 7.83 -13.75 -1.96
C TYR A 263 7.67 -12.35 -1.36
N GLY A 264 6.46 -12.05 -0.86
CA GLY A 264 6.11 -10.76 -0.27
C GLY A 264 5.78 -9.70 -1.31
N ASN A 265 5.75 -8.44 -0.89
CA ASN A 265 5.39 -7.32 -1.75
C ASN A 265 6.58 -6.91 -2.62
N LEU A 266 6.34 -6.67 -3.91
CA LEU A 266 7.33 -6.07 -4.79
C LEU A 266 7.30 -4.55 -4.65
N ILE A 267 8.38 -3.98 -4.11
CA ILE A 267 8.53 -2.53 -3.98
C ILE A 267 9.48 -2.04 -5.07
N LEU A 268 8.95 -1.30 -6.04
CA LEU A 268 9.72 -0.71 -7.12
C LEU A 268 10.23 0.69 -6.69
N PRO A 269 11.50 1.03 -6.97
CA PRO A 269 12.07 2.33 -6.59
C PRO A 269 11.43 3.49 -7.35
N ASP A 270 11.21 4.64 -6.69
CA ASP A 270 10.61 5.84 -7.30
C ASP A 270 11.44 6.41 -8.45
N ASP A 271 12.77 6.20 -8.43
CA ASP A 271 13.69 6.64 -9.47
C ASP A 271 13.74 5.71 -10.69
N LEU A 272 12.98 4.61 -10.69
CA LEU A 272 12.96 3.64 -11.78
C LEU A 272 12.36 4.27 -13.06
N GLU A 273 13.12 4.22 -14.13
CA GLU A 273 12.79 4.83 -15.42
C GLU A 273 12.39 3.78 -16.49
N TYR A 274 12.77 2.51 -16.27
CA TYR A 274 12.49 1.44 -17.22
C TYR A 274 12.30 0.09 -16.54
N ILE A 275 11.26 -0.63 -16.96
CA ILE A 275 10.99 -2.03 -16.63
C ILE A 275 10.86 -2.78 -17.97
N GLY A 276 11.73 -3.74 -18.21
CA GLY A 276 11.81 -4.46 -19.47
C GLY A 276 10.65 -5.42 -19.73
N ALA A 277 10.51 -5.84 -20.99
CA ALA A 277 9.58 -6.89 -21.34
C ALA A 277 9.89 -8.18 -20.57
N LYS A 278 8.86 -8.84 -20.02
CA LYS A 278 8.99 -10.07 -19.23
C LYS A 278 9.90 -9.95 -18.01
N ALA A 279 10.13 -8.72 -17.50
CA ALA A 279 11.08 -8.50 -16.41
C ALA A 279 10.75 -9.33 -15.16
N PHE A 280 9.46 -9.50 -14.84
CA PHE A 280 8.96 -10.30 -13.72
C PHE A 280 8.03 -11.44 -14.17
N PHE A 281 8.19 -11.92 -15.39
CA PHE A 281 7.38 -12.99 -15.94
C PHE A 281 7.45 -14.24 -15.07
N ARG A 282 6.29 -14.75 -14.63
CA ARG A 282 6.14 -15.91 -13.74
C ARG A 282 6.94 -15.81 -12.44
N CYS A 283 6.93 -14.64 -11.81
CA CYS A 283 7.39 -14.47 -10.43
C CYS A 283 6.23 -14.68 -9.46
N GLY A 284 5.64 -15.88 -9.46
CA GLY A 284 4.34 -16.20 -8.86
C GLY A 284 4.24 -16.09 -7.33
N GLY A 285 5.34 -15.85 -6.62
CA GLY A 285 5.32 -15.72 -5.17
C GLY A 285 5.15 -14.30 -4.64
N PHE A 286 5.08 -13.27 -5.48
CA PHE A 286 4.73 -11.93 -5.05
C PHE A 286 3.29 -11.86 -4.58
N THR A 287 3.01 -10.93 -3.65
CA THR A 287 1.68 -10.72 -3.07
C THR A 287 1.43 -9.22 -2.89
N GLY A 288 0.18 -8.86 -2.54
CA GLY A 288 -0.20 -7.47 -2.24
C GLY A 288 -0.37 -6.60 -3.48
N ASP A 289 -0.31 -5.30 -3.25
CA ASP A 289 -0.50 -4.28 -4.27
C ASP A 289 0.73 -4.14 -5.18
N LEU A 290 0.51 -3.75 -6.43
CA LEU A 290 1.56 -3.38 -7.35
C LEU A 290 1.50 -1.87 -7.64
N ILE A 291 2.53 -1.15 -7.21
CA ILE A 291 2.66 0.30 -7.42
C ILE A 291 3.72 0.57 -8.47
N ILE A 292 3.29 1.11 -9.61
CA ILE A 292 4.21 1.49 -10.71
C ILE A 292 4.77 2.89 -10.45
N PRO A 293 6.12 3.06 -10.49
CA PRO A 293 6.76 4.35 -10.23
C PRO A 293 6.39 5.44 -11.23
N GLN A 294 6.41 6.71 -10.77
CA GLN A 294 5.93 7.88 -11.52
C GLN A 294 6.70 8.17 -12.82
N LYS A 295 7.92 7.66 -12.98
CA LYS A 295 8.77 7.88 -14.16
C LYS A 295 8.54 6.85 -15.28
N ILE A 296 7.80 5.79 -15.00
CA ILE A 296 7.48 4.77 -15.99
C ILE A 296 6.42 5.31 -16.93
N THR A 297 6.71 5.27 -18.23
CA THR A 297 5.83 5.77 -19.29
C THR A 297 5.21 4.66 -20.14
N ILE A 298 5.79 3.47 -20.09
CA ILE A 298 5.33 2.28 -20.83
C ILE A 298 5.44 1.09 -19.89
N ILE A 299 4.38 0.30 -19.80
CA ILE A 299 4.43 -1.04 -19.25
C ILE A 299 4.68 -1.99 -20.42
N ASN A 300 5.84 -2.62 -20.45
CA ASN A 300 6.26 -3.46 -21.57
C ASN A 300 5.54 -4.82 -21.57
N ASP A 301 5.60 -5.51 -22.73
CA ASP A 301 4.92 -6.77 -22.95
C ASP A 301 5.31 -7.82 -21.90
N HIS A 302 4.30 -8.49 -21.32
CA HIS A 302 4.43 -9.53 -20.31
C HIS A 302 5.24 -9.11 -19.06
N ALA A 303 5.42 -7.83 -18.79
CA ALA A 303 6.32 -7.35 -17.72
C ALA A 303 6.01 -7.99 -16.37
N PHE A 304 4.73 -8.21 -16.06
CA PHE A 304 4.23 -8.79 -14.81
C PHE A 304 3.29 -9.99 -15.03
N TYR A 305 3.41 -10.67 -16.17
CA TYR A 305 2.56 -11.82 -16.48
C TYR A 305 2.74 -12.94 -15.45
N ALA A 306 1.65 -13.49 -14.94
CA ALA A 306 1.62 -14.58 -13.95
C ALA A 306 2.50 -14.31 -12.71
N SER A 307 2.49 -13.08 -12.20
CA SER A 307 3.40 -12.65 -11.13
C SER A 307 2.84 -12.77 -9.71
N GLY A 308 1.63 -13.28 -9.53
CA GLY A 308 1.03 -13.64 -8.24
C GLY A 308 0.50 -12.48 -7.39
N PHE A 309 0.50 -11.24 -7.89
CA PHE A 309 -0.11 -10.10 -7.18
C PHE A 309 -1.59 -10.34 -6.91
N ASN A 310 -2.03 -10.10 -5.69
CA ASN A 310 -3.42 -10.32 -5.29
C ASN A 310 -4.06 -9.08 -4.63
N GLY A 311 -3.49 -7.92 -4.87
CA GLY A 311 -3.92 -6.61 -4.41
C GLY A 311 -4.34 -5.68 -5.55
N LEU A 312 -4.29 -4.38 -5.29
CA LEU A 312 -4.63 -3.32 -6.24
C LEU A 312 -3.45 -2.99 -7.17
N LEU A 313 -3.76 -2.47 -8.34
CA LEU A 313 -2.79 -1.94 -9.29
C LEU A 313 -2.85 -0.40 -9.32
N TYR A 314 -1.72 0.24 -9.03
CA TYR A 314 -1.58 1.70 -9.11
C TYR A 314 -0.71 2.08 -10.29
N LEU A 315 -1.31 2.74 -11.29
CA LEU A 315 -0.65 3.20 -12.51
C LEU A 315 -0.49 4.74 -12.47
N PRO A 316 0.70 5.28 -12.71
CA PRO A 316 0.89 6.73 -12.76
C PRO A 316 0.36 7.32 -14.06
N ASP A 317 -0.05 8.59 -14.03
CA ASP A 317 -0.51 9.35 -15.19
C ASP A 317 0.52 9.47 -16.33
N ALA A 318 1.78 9.18 -16.06
CA ALA A 318 2.84 9.17 -17.06
C ALA A 318 2.74 7.98 -18.03
N VAL A 319 2.03 6.90 -17.65
CA VAL A 319 1.89 5.71 -18.51
C VAL A 319 0.98 6.03 -19.68
N THR A 320 1.50 5.80 -20.88
CA THR A 320 0.80 6.03 -22.16
C THR A 320 0.45 4.74 -22.89
N ILE A 321 1.13 3.65 -22.60
CA ILE A 321 0.93 2.34 -23.22
C ILE A 321 1.03 1.25 -22.16
N ILE A 322 0.10 0.32 -22.18
CA ILE A 322 0.18 -0.97 -21.51
C ILE A 322 0.35 -2.02 -22.60
N GLY A 323 1.45 -2.77 -22.56
CA GLY A 323 1.83 -3.77 -23.56
C GLY A 323 1.00 -5.05 -23.49
N ASP A 324 1.26 -5.94 -24.43
CA ASP A 324 0.55 -7.21 -24.54
C ASP A 324 0.86 -8.11 -23.34
N ASN A 325 -0.19 -8.73 -22.76
CA ASN A 325 -0.09 -9.59 -21.58
C ASN A 325 0.61 -8.94 -20.36
N ALA A 326 0.65 -7.62 -20.26
CA ALA A 326 1.46 -6.91 -19.27
C ALA A 326 1.16 -7.35 -17.83
N PHE A 327 -0.11 -7.59 -17.50
CA PHE A 327 -0.60 -8.04 -16.20
C PHE A 327 -1.46 -9.32 -16.28
N GLY A 328 -1.47 -9.99 -17.44
CA GLY A 328 -2.28 -11.21 -17.61
C GLY A 328 -1.93 -12.26 -16.56
N ASP A 329 -2.93 -13.00 -16.07
CA ASP A 329 -2.80 -14.09 -15.09
C ASP A 329 -2.09 -13.66 -13.77
N SER A 330 -2.10 -12.37 -13.44
CA SER A 330 -1.38 -11.82 -12.29
C SER A 330 -2.25 -11.70 -11.02
N HIS A 331 -3.53 -12.10 -11.06
CA HIS A 331 -4.49 -12.06 -9.96
C HIS A 331 -4.75 -10.67 -9.35
N ILE A 332 -4.37 -9.60 -10.04
CA ILE A 332 -4.71 -8.22 -9.67
C ILE A 332 -6.23 -8.10 -9.53
N ARG A 333 -6.67 -7.44 -8.45
CA ARG A 333 -8.09 -7.34 -8.10
C ARG A 333 -8.51 -5.91 -7.79
N GLY A 334 -9.81 -5.74 -7.58
CA GLY A 334 -10.40 -4.47 -7.18
C GLY A 334 -10.61 -3.53 -8.37
N GLU A 335 -10.66 -2.25 -8.08
CA GLU A 335 -10.92 -1.22 -9.07
C GLU A 335 -9.67 -0.92 -9.90
N LEU A 336 -9.82 -0.90 -11.23
CA LEU A 336 -8.76 -0.49 -12.15
C LEU A 336 -8.92 0.97 -12.54
N VAL A 337 -7.95 1.79 -12.12
CA VAL A 337 -7.83 3.20 -12.52
C VAL A 337 -6.83 3.31 -13.66
N LEU A 338 -7.32 3.63 -14.84
CA LEU A 338 -6.46 3.82 -16.01
C LEU A 338 -5.84 5.22 -16.02
N PRO A 339 -4.54 5.35 -16.39
CA PRO A 339 -3.88 6.65 -16.50
C PRO A 339 -4.59 7.59 -17.48
N LYS A 340 -4.73 8.86 -17.12
CA LYS A 340 -5.44 9.84 -18.00
C LYS A 340 -4.81 10.05 -19.38
N ASN A 341 -3.52 9.71 -19.54
CA ASN A 341 -2.78 9.88 -20.80
C ASN A 341 -2.62 8.56 -21.59
N ILE A 342 -3.27 7.48 -21.17
CA ILE A 342 -3.15 6.18 -21.85
C ILE A 342 -3.76 6.26 -23.26
N THR A 343 -3.05 5.73 -24.24
CA THR A 343 -3.48 5.72 -25.64
C THR A 343 -3.73 4.31 -26.18
N LYS A 344 -3.14 3.31 -25.55
CA LYS A 344 -3.25 1.91 -25.99
C LYS A 344 -3.21 0.95 -24.80
N ILE A 345 -4.11 -0.04 -24.82
CA ILE A 345 -4.06 -1.24 -23.99
C ILE A 345 -3.88 -2.42 -24.96
N GLY A 346 -2.78 -3.17 -24.81
CA GLY A 346 -2.38 -4.28 -25.67
C GLY A 346 -3.25 -5.52 -25.51
N ASP A 347 -3.00 -6.53 -26.35
CA ASP A 347 -3.72 -7.79 -26.31
C ASP A 347 -3.48 -8.52 -24.97
N GLU A 348 -4.53 -9.09 -24.36
CA GLU A 348 -4.45 -9.90 -23.15
C GLU A 348 -3.87 -9.15 -21.91
N ALA A 349 -3.83 -7.81 -21.94
CA ALA A 349 -3.13 -7.01 -20.93
C ALA A 349 -3.60 -7.28 -19.49
N PHE A 350 -4.87 -7.58 -19.29
CA PHE A 350 -5.52 -7.92 -18.01
C PHE A 350 -6.30 -9.24 -18.07
N LEU A 351 -5.88 -10.16 -18.93
CA LEU A 351 -6.48 -11.48 -19.06
C LEU A 351 -6.44 -12.22 -17.72
N ASP A 352 -7.53 -12.91 -17.33
CA ASP A 352 -7.63 -13.72 -16.11
C ASP A 352 -7.24 -12.98 -14.82
N CYS A 353 -7.55 -11.69 -14.74
CA CYS A 353 -7.46 -10.91 -13.51
C CYS A 353 -8.78 -10.95 -12.72
N ALA A 354 -8.77 -10.41 -11.50
CA ALA A 354 -9.96 -10.33 -10.65
C ALA A 354 -10.47 -8.88 -10.50
N ILE A 355 -10.35 -8.07 -11.57
CA ILE A 355 -10.78 -6.67 -11.61
C ILE A 355 -12.29 -6.61 -11.36
N SER A 356 -12.73 -5.76 -10.43
CA SER A 356 -14.14 -5.64 -10.04
C SER A 356 -14.87 -4.51 -10.74
N CYS A 357 -14.18 -3.45 -11.11
CA CYS A 357 -14.70 -2.36 -11.93
C CYS A 357 -13.57 -1.62 -12.66
N ILE A 358 -13.92 -0.94 -13.73
CA ILE A 358 -13.07 0.03 -14.41
C ILE A 358 -13.68 1.40 -14.11
N ALA A 359 -12.88 2.27 -13.52
CA ALA A 359 -13.34 3.57 -13.07
C ALA A 359 -13.98 4.40 -14.19
N LYS A 360 -13.19 4.66 -15.20
CA LYS A 360 -13.59 5.30 -16.45
C LYS A 360 -12.49 5.05 -17.48
N PHE A 361 -12.87 4.85 -18.72
CA PHE A 361 -11.90 4.87 -19.82
C PHE A 361 -11.52 6.33 -20.13
N PRO A 362 -10.22 6.67 -20.12
CA PRO A 362 -9.78 8.03 -20.42
C PRO A 362 -10.01 8.42 -21.87
N GLU A 363 -10.31 9.70 -22.10
CA GLU A 363 -10.54 10.27 -23.44
C GLU A 363 -9.32 10.20 -24.39
N SER A 364 -8.16 9.88 -23.86
CA SER A 364 -6.92 9.66 -24.62
C SER A 364 -6.85 8.27 -25.27
N LEU A 365 -7.67 7.31 -24.79
CA LEU A 365 -7.61 5.91 -25.23
C LEU A 365 -8.12 5.79 -26.68
N LEU A 366 -7.29 5.18 -27.54
CA LEU A 366 -7.56 5.02 -28.96
C LEU A 366 -7.95 3.59 -29.35
N SER A 367 -7.48 2.61 -28.58
CA SER A 367 -7.75 1.20 -28.86
C SER A 367 -7.68 0.32 -27.62
N ILE A 368 -8.57 -0.67 -27.58
CA ILE A 368 -8.57 -1.80 -26.66
C ILE A 368 -8.26 -3.04 -27.48
N GLY A 369 -7.20 -3.77 -27.12
CA GLY A 369 -6.73 -4.98 -27.84
C GLY A 369 -7.67 -6.17 -27.70
N ASN A 370 -7.21 -7.33 -28.17
CA ASN A 370 -7.95 -8.59 -28.08
C ASN A 370 -7.80 -9.20 -26.68
N ASN A 371 -8.84 -9.88 -26.16
CA ASN A 371 -8.85 -10.56 -24.86
C ASN A 371 -8.41 -9.69 -23.67
N VAL A 372 -8.48 -8.35 -23.76
CA VAL A 372 -7.88 -7.47 -22.75
C VAL A 372 -8.38 -7.77 -21.33
N PHE A 373 -9.68 -7.90 -21.16
CA PHE A 373 -10.35 -8.21 -19.91
C PHE A 373 -11.02 -9.59 -19.92
N TYR A 374 -10.53 -10.50 -20.77
CA TYR A 374 -11.07 -11.85 -20.85
C TYR A 374 -11.08 -12.51 -19.47
N ASN A 375 -12.23 -13.12 -19.09
CA ASN A 375 -12.44 -13.85 -17.84
C ASN A 375 -12.26 -13.02 -16.54
N ASN A 376 -12.49 -11.70 -16.61
CA ASN A 376 -12.63 -10.87 -15.41
C ASN A 376 -14.06 -11.01 -14.86
N THR A 377 -14.38 -12.15 -14.25
CA THR A 377 -15.74 -12.51 -13.84
C THR A 377 -16.34 -11.57 -12.78
N ASN A 378 -15.50 -10.86 -12.05
CA ASN A 378 -15.90 -9.89 -11.04
C ASN A 378 -16.18 -8.49 -11.63
N LEU A 379 -15.84 -8.24 -12.89
CA LEU A 379 -16.03 -6.94 -13.53
C LEU A 379 -17.52 -6.63 -13.63
N SER A 380 -17.94 -5.54 -12.98
CA SER A 380 -19.34 -5.13 -12.83
C SER A 380 -19.54 -3.66 -13.19
N GLY A 381 -20.80 -3.23 -13.23
CA GLY A 381 -21.17 -1.86 -13.55
C GLY A 381 -21.43 -1.64 -15.05
N ILE A 382 -21.42 -0.37 -15.43
CA ILE A 382 -21.66 0.07 -16.83
C ILE A 382 -20.33 0.52 -17.42
N LEU A 383 -19.97 0.00 -18.57
CA LEU A 383 -18.79 0.47 -19.31
C LEU A 383 -19.19 1.61 -20.25
N GLU A 384 -18.59 2.77 -20.02
CA GLU A 384 -18.68 3.95 -20.89
C GLU A 384 -17.37 4.07 -21.68
N PHE A 385 -17.46 3.89 -23.01
CA PHE A 385 -16.28 3.98 -23.88
C PHE A 385 -16.04 5.43 -24.32
N PRO A 386 -14.76 5.87 -24.45
CA PRO A 386 -14.48 7.23 -24.85
C PRO A 386 -14.75 7.48 -26.34
N GLU A 387 -15.05 8.72 -26.68
CA GLU A 387 -15.40 9.16 -28.02
C GLU A 387 -14.37 8.83 -29.12
N LYS A 388 -13.10 8.67 -28.76
CA LYS A 388 -12.02 8.42 -29.73
C LYS A 388 -11.85 6.96 -30.11
N ILE A 389 -12.49 6.05 -29.39
CA ILE A 389 -12.33 4.63 -29.66
C ILE A 389 -13.13 4.24 -30.90
N GLN A 390 -12.51 3.50 -31.81
CA GLN A 390 -13.16 3.04 -33.05
C GLN A 390 -13.48 1.56 -33.03
N THR A 391 -12.76 0.78 -32.24
CA THR A 391 -12.89 -0.69 -32.27
C THR A 391 -12.74 -1.27 -30.86
N ILE A 392 -13.64 -2.18 -30.49
CA ILE A 392 -13.52 -3.08 -29.35
C ILE A 392 -12.99 -4.41 -29.88
N GLY A 393 -11.84 -4.89 -29.36
CA GLY A 393 -11.11 -6.06 -29.88
C GLY A 393 -11.85 -7.40 -29.76
N ASP A 394 -11.32 -8.43 -30.39
CA ASP A 394 -11.84 -9.80 -30.29
C ASP A 394 -11.80 -10.27 -28.84
N TYR A 395 -12.93 -10.77 -28.30
CA TYR A 395 -13.08 -11.29 -26.94
C TYR A 395 -12.67 -10.32 -25.81
N ALA A 396 -12.62 -9.01 -26.08
CA ALA A 396 -12.05 -8.01 -25.16
C ALA A 396 -12.66 -8.04 -23.74
N PHE A 397 -13.94 -8.32 -23.60
CA PHE A 397 -14.69 -8.44 -22.34
C PHE A 397 -15.42 -9.79 -22.22
N SER A 398 -14.97 -10.80 -22.93
CA SER A 398 -15.60 -12.12 -22.89
C SER A 398 -15.49 -12.72 -21.48
N TYR A 399 -16.58 -13.35 -21.00
CA TYR A 399 -16.71 -13.88 -19.63
C TYR A 399 -16.64 -12.82 -18.51
N CYS A 400 -16.85 -11.54 -18.78
CA CYS A 400 -17.11 -10.53 -17.76
C CYS A 400 -18.57 -10.65 -17.28
N SER A 401 -18.85 -11.72 -16.55
CA SER A 401 -20.23 -12.14 -16.25
C SER A 401 -21.00 -11.18 -15.34
N GLY A 402 -20.31 -10.32 -14.58
CA GLY A 402 -20.93 -9.32 -13.69
C GLY A 402 -21.22 -7.97 -14.35
N LEU A 403 -20.87 -7.80 -15.64
CA LEU A 403 -21.04 -6.54 -16.36
C LEU A 403 -22.53 -6.24 -16.62
N GLN A 404 -23.00 -5.02 -16.24
CA GLN A 404 -24.41 -4.67 -16.21
C GLN A 404 -24.86 -3.85 -17.42
N GLY A 405 -23.97 -3.07 -18.04
CA GLY A 405 -24.38 -2.25 -19.19
C GLY A 405 -23.24 -1.68 -19.99
N LEU A 406 -23.59 -1.08 -21.12
CA LEU A 406 -22.66 -0.47 -22.09
C LEU A 406 -23.20 0.87 -22.57
N ILE A 407 -22.31 1.89 -22.61
CA ILE A 407 -22.54 3.13 -23.35
C ILE A 407 -21.52 3.16 -24.49
N ILE A 408 -22.02 3.06 -25.71
CA ILE A 408 -21.26 2.91 -26.96
C ILE A 408 -21.27 4.25 -27.68
N PRO A 409 -20.14 4.98 -27.75
CA PRO A 409 -20.10 6.30 -28.37
C PRO A 409 -20.28 6.24 -29.89
N LYS A 410 -20.64 7.38 -30.47
CA LYS A 410 -20.96 7.51 -31.89
C LYS A 410 -19.87 7.12 -32.88
N ASN A 411 -18.59 7.11 -32.43
CA ASN A 411 -17.46 6.88 -33.30
C ASN A 411 -17.01 5.40 -33.38
N ILE A 412 -17.65 4.50 -32.67
CA ILE A 412 -17.34 3.06 -32.75
C ILE A 412 -17.80 2.52 -34.11
N GLU A 413 -16.84 1.99 -34.84
CA GLU A 413 -17.07 1.37 -36.16
C GLU A 413 -17.32 -0.14 -36.04
N SER A 414 -16.70 -0.81 -35.06
CA SER A 414 -16.81 -2.25 -34.91
C SER A 414 -16.68 -2.76 -33.46
N ILE A 415 -17.56 -3.67 -33.10
CA ILE A 415 -17.49 -4.55 -31.94
C ILE A 415 -17.11 -5.93 -32.48
N ARG A 416 -15.88 -6.37 -32.21
CA ARG A 416 -15.33 -7.54 -32.86
C ARG A 416 -15.85 -8.85 -32.28
N ARG A 417 -15.36 -9.96 -32.79
CA ARG A 417 -15.81 -11.33 -32.48
C ARG A 417 -15.77 -11.59 -30.99
N GLY A 418 -16.89 -12.08 -30.40
CA GLY A 418 -16.97 -12.48 -29.01
C GLY A 418 -16.69 -11.38 -28.00
N ALA A 419 -16.69 -10.10 -28.36
CA ALA A 419 -16.25 -9.00 -27.51
C ALA A 419 -16.94 -8.99 -26.13
N PHE A 420 -18.23 -9.34 -26.07
CA PHE A 420 -19.05 -9.45 -24.84
C PHE A 420 -19.66 -10.86 -24.69
N LEU A 421 -18.96 -11.88 -25.18
CA LEU A 421 -19.41 -13.26 -25.08
C LEU A 421 -19.56 -13.65 -23.60
N ASN A 422 -20.74 -14.21 -23.24
CA ASN A 422 -21.06 -14.67 -21.88
C ASN A 422 -21.06 -13.55 -20.79
N CYS A 423 -21.38 -12.33 -21.18
CA CYS A 423 -21.71 -11.25 -20.24
C CYS A 423 -23.19 -11.35 -19.85
N PHE A 424 -23.53 -12.26 -18.95
CA PHE A 424 -24.91 -12.66 -18.66
C PHE A 424 -25.76 -11.60 -17.94
N GLU A 425 -25.13 -10.65 -17.24
CA GLU A 425 -25.80 -9.64 -16.43
C GLU A 425 -26.06 -8.33 -17.19
N ILE A 426 -25.64 -8.21 -18.47
CA ILE A 426 -25.92 -7.02 -19.27
C ILE A 426 -27.42 -6.87 -19.44
N ASN A 427 -27.95 -5.73 -18.96
CA ASN A 427 -29.37 -5.37 -19.01
C ASN A 427 -29.61 -3.95 -19.55
N SER A 428 -28.58 -3.25 -20.00
CA SER A 428 -28.64 -1.91 -20.60
C SER A 428 -27.57 -1.76 -21.67
N ILE A 429 -27.99 -1.31 -22.88
CA ILE A 429 -27.06 -0.88 -23.93
C ILE A 429 -27.60 0.42 -24.51
N VAL A 430 -26.77 1.47 -24.46
CA VAL A 430 -27.03 2.76 -25.09
C VAL A 430 -26.01 2.95 -26.22
N CYS A 431 -26.48 3.22 -27.43
CA CYS A 431 -25.63 3.53 -28.58
C CYS A 431 -25.89 4.97 -29.02
N GLU A 432 -24.88 5.82 -28.97
CA GLU A 432 -24.99 7.24 -29.33
C GLU A 432 -24.83 7.49 -30.84
N GLY A 433 -24.40 6.48 -31.60
CA GLY A 433 -24.13 6.58 -33.06
C GLY A 433 -25.41 6.44 -33.91
N GLU A 434 -25.57 7.30 -34.90
CA GLU A 434 -26.63 7.15 -35.90
C GLU A 434 -26.40 5.94 -36.85
N ILE A 435 -25.15 5.49 -36.99
CA ILE A 435 -24.77 4.36 -37.80
C ILE A 435 -24.47 3.17 -36.90
N PRO A 436 -25.19 2.05 -37.01
CA PRO A 436 -24.91 0.86 -36.23
C PRO A 436 -23.46 0.37 -36.42
N PRO A 437 -22.65 0.22 -35.38
CA PRO A 437 -21.34 -0.40 -35.55
C PRO A 437 -21.46 -1.85 -36.02
N TYR A 438 -20.46 -2.30 -36.77
CA TYR A 438 -20.39 -3.71 -37.21
C TYR A 438 -20.26 -4.62 -36.00
N ILE A 439 -21.07 -5.67 -35.94
CA ILE A 439 -21.00 -6.71 -34.89
C ILE A 439 -20.33 -7.95 -35.45
N GLY A 440 -19.21 -8.35 -34.86
CA GLY A 440 -18.51 -9.60 -35.16
C GLY A 440 -19.26 -10.84 -34.67
N SER A 441 -18.89 -12.01 -35.19
CA SER A 441 -19.54 -13.25 -34.77
C SER A 441 -19.47 -13.46 -33.24
N ASN A 442 -20.58 -13.88 -32.64
CA ASN A 442 -20.74 -14.21 -31.24
C ASN A 442 -20.46 -13.02 -30.29
N ALA A 443 -20.44 -11.78 -30.76
CA ALA A 443 -20.04 -10.62 -29.95
C ALA A 443 -20.93 -10.45 -28.70
N PHE A 444 -22.20 -10.77 -28.77
CA PHE A 444 -23.17 -10.70 -27.68
C PHE A 444 -23.84 -12.07 -27.36
N ASP A 445 -23.18 -13.18 -27.66
CA ASP A 445 -23.71 -14.48 -27.30
C ASP A 445 -23.68 -14.65 -25.78
N GLY A 446 -24.79 -15.11 -25.19
CA GLY A 446 -24.97 -15.18 -23.72
C GLY A 446 -25.53 -13.92 -23.09
N VAL A 447 -25.53 -12.77 -23.80
CA VAL A 447 -26.25 -11.57 -23.33
C VAL A 447 -27.75 -11.80 -23.46
N PRO A 448 -28.58 -11.43 -22.44
CA PRO A 448 -30.02 -11.68 -22.44
C PRO A 448 -30.79 -10.71 -23.36
N LYS A 449 -30.58 -10.82 -24.66
CA LYS A 449 -31.06 -9.91 -25.74
C LYS A 449 -32.59 -9.66 -25.75
N ASP A 450 -33.34 -10.52 -25.06
CA ASP A 450 -34.80 -10.45 -25.00
C ASP A 450 -35.34 -9.62 -23.82
N ASN A 451 -34.48 -9.32 -22.83
CA ASN A 451 -34.92 -8.86 -21.52
C ASN A 451 -34.90 -7.34 -21.35
N PHE A 452 -34.17 -6.62 -22.20
CA PHE A 452 -34.02 -5.16 -22.10
C PHE A 452 -34.13 -4.50 -23.47
N THR A 453 -34.19 -3.18 -23.48
CA THR A 453 -34.24 -2.36 -24.70
C THR A 453 -32.85 -1.82 -25.01
N VAL A 454 -32.39 -1.95 -26.24
CA VAL A 454 -31.23 -1.22 -26.76
C VAL A 454 -31.72 0.18 -27.14
N GLU A 455 -31.12 1.19 -26.54
CA GLU A 455 -31.45 2.59 -26.78
C GLU A 455 -30.51 3.18 -27.83
N VAL A 456 -31.05 3.85 -28.85
CA VAL A 456 -30.33 4.42 -29.99
C VAL A 456 -30.91 5.78 -30.33
N PRO A 457 -30.21 6.66 -31.08
CA PRO A 457 -30.81 7.89 -31.57
C PRO A 457 -32.12 7.60 -32.34
N GLU A 458 -33.12 8.47 -32.23
CA GLU A 458 -34.46 8.27 -32.81
C GLU A 458 -34.37 8.03 -34.32
N SER A 459 -33.53 8.83 -35.05
CA SER A 459 -33.27 8.68 -36.49
C SER A 459 -32.64 7.34 -36.84
N ALA A 460 -31.94 6.70 -35.89
CA ALA A 460 -31.17 5.47 -36.11
C ALA A 460 -31.97 4.18 -35.83
N VAL A 461 -33.15 4.27 -35.19
CA VAL A 461 -33.94 3.08 -34.82
C VAL A 461 -34.15 2.12 -35.98
N PRO A 462 -34.60 2.57 -37.23
CA PRO A 462 -34.79 1.64 -38.31
C PRO A 462 -33.51 0.97 -38.81
N GLN A 463 -32.36 1.68 -38.75
CA GLN A 463 -31.07 1.14 -39.14
C GLN A 463 -30.62 0.04 -38.18
N TYR A 464 -30.69 0.26 -36.86
CA TYR A 464 -30.32 -0.74 -35.85
C TYR A 464 -31.24 -1.97 -35.90
N GLN A 465 -32.54 -1.79 -36.10
CA GLN A 465 -33.50 -2.90 -36.25
C GLN A 465 -33.21 -3.83 -37.45
N THR A 466 -32.53 -3.33 -38.45
CA THR A 466 -32.18 -4.10 -39.67
C THR A 466 -30.73 -4.50 -39.74
N ALA A 467 -29.83 -3.91 -38.95
CA ALA A 467 -28.41 -4.19 -38.97
C ALA A 467 -28.10 -5.59 -38.42
N ILE A 468 -27.23 -6.32 -39.14
CA ILE A 468 -26.81 -7.69 -38.74
C ILE A 468 -26.20 -7.68 -37.36
N GLY A 469 -26.66 -8.59 -36.48
CA GLY A 469 -26.25 -8.73 -35.10
C GLY A 469 -27.06 -7.84 -34.16
N TRP A 470 -27.39 -6.60 -34.53
CA TRP A 470 -28.29 -5.74 -33.73
C TRP A 470 -29.73 -6.23 -33.83
N ASN A 471 -30.17 -6.72 -34.97
CA ASN A 471 -31.51 -7.28 -35.22
C ASN A 471 -31.82 -8.54 -34.36
N GLU A 472 -30.85 -9.06 -33.65
CA GLU A 472 -31.04 -10.13 -32.66
C GLU A 472 -31.63 -9.63 -31.33
N PHE A 473 -31.51 -8.34 -31.03
CA PHE A 473 -32.15 -7.71 -29.87
C PHE A 473 -33.64 -7.45 -30.19
N LYS A 474 -34.51 -7.98 -29.35
CA LYS A 474 -35.97 -7.88 -29.62
C LYS A 474 -36.55 -6.48 -29.47
N ARG A 475 -35.88 -5.63 -28.69
CA ARG A 475 -36.34 -4.27 -28.43
C ARG A 475 -35.23 -3.28 -28.72
N ILE A 476 -35.47 -2.44 -29.74
CA ILE A 476 -34.60 -1.31 -30.09
C ILE A 476 -35.53 -0.10 -30.16
N ALA A 477 -35.27 0.92 -29.36
CA ALA A 477 -36.10 2.12 -29.29
C ALA A 477 -35.22 3.38 -29.20
N ALA A 478 -35.88 4.53 -29.40
CA ALA A 478 -35.23 5.83 -29.29
C ALA A 478 -34.68 6.05 -27.85
N HIS A 479 -33.48 6.56 -27.78
CA HIS A 479 -32.92 7.10 -26.55
C HIS A 479 -33.48 8.52 -26.35
N HIS A 480 -34.09 8.76 -25.19
CA HIS A 480 -34.56 10.08 -24.81
C HIS A 480 -33.77 10.54 -23.56
N GLU A 481 -33.00 11.57 -23.72
CA GLU A 481 -32.24 12.11 -22.59
C GLU A 481 -33.09 13.12 -21.82
N LEU A 482 -33.70 12.65 -20.75
CA LEU A 482 -34.18 13.46 -19.64
C LEU A 482 -33.81 12.76 -18.34
N VAL A 483 -32.75 13.20 -17.70
CA VAL A 483 -32.23 12.57 -16.49
C VAL A 483 -32.10 13.59 -15.37
N CYS A 484 -32.61 13.24 -14.19
CA CYS A 484 -32.45 14.03 -12.96
C CYS A 484 -31.44 13.35 -12.02
N ARG A 485 -30.43 14.08 -11.59
CA ARG A 485 -29.41 13.59 -10.65
C ARG A 485 -29.29 14.51 -9.42
N PRO A 486 -29.37 13.94 -8.21
CA PRO A 486 -29.80 12.56 -7.93
C PRO A 486 -31.27 12.31 -8.26
N SER A 487 -31.61 11.07 -8.56
CA SER A 487 -32.99 10.62 -8.83
C SER A 487 -33.81 10.39 -7.56
N THR A 488 -33.20 10.52 -6.40
CA THR A 488 -33.83 10.36 -5.09
C THR A 488 -33.39 11.46 -4.14
N VAL A 489 -34.32 12.12 -3.48
CA VAL A 489 -34.09 13.13 -2.44
C VAL A 489 -34.70 12.66 -1.13
N CYS A 490 -33.91 12.72 -0.05
CA CYS A 490 -34.34 12.33 1.28
C CYS A 490 -34.20 13.50 2.25
N ALA A 491 -35.16 13.70 3.14
CA ALA A 491 -35.14 14.74 4.15
C ALA A 491 -35.54 14.21 5.52
N LEU A 492 -35.09 14.86 6.59
CA LEU A 492 -35.61 14.68 7.94
C LEU A 492 -36.78 15.66 8.20
N ASN A 493 -37.35 15.57 9.40
CA ASN A 493 -38.56 16.35 9.76
C ASN A 493 -38.36 17.88 9.74
N ASN A 494 -37.16 18.40 9.89
CA ASN A 494 -36.93 19.86 9.86
C ASN A 494 -36.84 20.46 8.44
N GLY A 495 -37.07 19.63 7.41
CA GLY A 495 -36.99 20.06 6.00
C GLY A 495 -35.60 19.91 5.44
N HIS A 496 -35.45 20.16 4.14
CA HIS A 496 -34.19 20.08 3.43
C HIS A 496 -34.22 20.88 2.14
N THR A 497 -33.06 21.38 1.70
CA THR A 497 -32.91 22.04 0.40
C THR A 497 -31.70 21.45 -0.31
N GLN A 498 -31.90 21.01 -1.56
CA GLN A 498 -30.87 20.36 -2.37
C GLN A 498 -30.94 20.84 -3.82
N THR A 499 -29.79 20.83 -4.50
CA THR A 499 -29.72 21.07 -5.94
C THR A 499 -29.79 19.74 -6.68
N LEU A 500 -30.68 19.67 -7.66
CA LEU A 500 -30.78 18.61 -8.66
C LEU A 500 -30.14 19.11 -9.96
N VAL A 501 -29.42 18.27 -10.65
CA VAL A 501 -28.95 18.53 -12.00
C VAL A 501 -29.88 17.80 -12.95
N LEU A 502 -30.64 18.54 -13.71
CA LEU A 502 -31.47 17.99 -14.79
C LEU A 502 -30.70 18.10 -16.10
N ASP A 503 -30.48 16.99 -16.74
CA ASP A 503 -29.91 16.89 -18.08
C ASP A 503 -31.02 16.51 -19.06
N ALA A 504 -31.30 17.38 -20.04
CA ALA A 504 -32.45 17.25 -20.91
C ALA A 504 -32.06 17.55 -22.35
N GLU A 505 -32.52 16.75 -23.30
CA GLU A 505 -32.36 17.01 -24.72
C GLU A 505 -33.49 17.92 -25.21
N GLY A 506 -33.48 19.19 -24.78
CA GLY A 506 -34.48 20.19 -25.18
C GLY A 506 -35.16 20.92 -24.03
N GLU A 507 -36.34 21.54 -24.34
CA GLU A 507 -37.10 22.23 -23.32
C GLU A 507 -37.86 21.23 -22.42
N TRP A 508 -37.77 21.45 -21.10
CA TRP A 508 -38.44 20.62 -20.11
C TRP A 508 -39.31 21.46 -19.15
N GLU A 509 -40.23 20.80 -18.44
CA GLU A 509 -41.01 21.40 -17.38
C GLU A 509 -41.30 20.39 -16.26
N VAL A 510 -41.67 20.90 -15.07
CA VAL A 510 -42.17 20.06 -13.97
C VAL A 510 -43.62 19.74 -14.25
N GLU A 511 -43.94 18.50 -14.54
CA GLU A 511 -45.33 18.03 -14.79
C GLU A 511 -46.12 17.92 -13.48
N SER A 512 -45.51 17.35 -12.46
CA SER A 512 -46.11 17.22 -11.13
C SER A 512 -45.09 17.21 -10.00
N LYS A 513 -45.53 17.60 -8.81
CA LYS A 513 -44.73 17.58 -7.57
C LYS A 513 -45.63 17.48 -6.35
N PRO A 514 -45.12 16.97 -5.21
CA PRO A 514 -45.84 17.04 -3.94
C PRO A 514 -46.04 18.50 -3.48
N ASP A 515 -47.19 18.78 -2.83
CA ASP A 515 -47.48 20.12 -2.30
C ASP A 515 -46.49 20.61 -1.23
N TRP A 516 -45.77 19.70 -0.62
CA TRP A 516 -44.75 19.98 0.40
C TRP A 516 -43.36 20.15 -0.15
N CYS A 517 -43.21 20.14 -1.49
CA CYS A 517 -41.96 20.41 -2.20
C CYS A 517 -42.11 21.67 -3.04
N GLU A 518 -41.07 22.53 -3.03
CA GLU A 518 -40.93 23.69 -3.91
C GLU A 518 -39.72 23.46 -4.81
N LEU A 519 -39.87 23.80 -6.10
CA LEU A 519 -38.80 23.69 -7.09
C LEU A 519 -38.52 25.03 -7.78
N SER A 520 -37.28 25.30 -8.09
CA SER A 520 -36.88 26.51 -8.84
C SER A 520 -35.61 26.24 -9.66
N PRO A 521 -35.64 26.42 -11.00
CA PRO A 521 -36.80 26.77 -11.84
C PRO A 521 -37.77 25.59 -12.03
N MET A 522 -39.00 25.90 -12.47
CA MET A 522 -40.06 24.92 -12.81
C MET A 522 -40.03 24.46 -14.27
N SER A 523 -39.17 25.04 -15.09
CA SER A 523 -38.94 24.70 -16.51
C SER A 523 -37.57 25.24 -16.98
N GLY A 524 -37.01 24.62 -17.98
CA GLY A 524 -35.72 25.04 -18.53
C GLY A 524 -35.48 24.46 -19.93
N ASN A 525 -34.22 24.53 -20.37
CA ASN A 525 -33.78 23.95 -21.64
C ASN A 525 -32.37 23.39 -21.47
N GLY A 526 -32.13 22.18 -21.91
CA GLY A 526 -30.85 21.53 -21.76
C GLY A 526 -30.46 21.26 -20.30
N LYS A 527 -29.17 21.15 -20.02
CA LYS A 527 -28.65 20.92 -18.67
C LYS A 527 -28.92 22.10 -17.75
N THR A 528 -29.66 21.86 -16.67
CA THR A 528 -30.14 22.91 -15.75
C THR A 528 -30.03 22.46 -14.30
N GLU A 529 -29.58 23.36 -13.43
CA GLU A 529 -29.66 23.17 -11.98
C GLU A 529 -31.03 23.56 -11.46
N VAL A 530 -31.68 22.64 -10.75
CA VAL A 530 -33.02 22.85 -10.15
C VAL A 530 -32.90 22.71 -8.64
N THR A 531 -33.20 23.74 -7.90
CA THR A 531 -33.26 23.65 -6.43
C THR A 531 -34.58 23.06 -6.02
N ILE A 532 -34.56 21.97 -5.22
CA ILE A 532 -35.72 21.42 -4.53
C ILE A 532 -35.63 21.80 -3.05
N SER A 533 -36.74 22.35 -2.51
CA SER A 533 -36.89 22.66 -1.09
C SER A 533 -38.04 21.86 -0.50
N ILE A 534 -37.75 21.07 0.55
CA ILE A 534 -38.72 20.21 1.24
C ILE A 534 -39.14 20.92 2.53
N ASN A 535 -40.42 21.15 2.69
CA ASN A 535 -40.99 21.83 3.85
C ASN A 535 -40.89 20.97 5.13
N THR A 536 -40.92 21.61 6.29
CA THR A 536 -40.91 20.94 7.59
C THR A 536 -42.05 19.95 7.76
N LEU A 537 -41.81 18.86 8.44
CA LEU A 537 -42.78 17.84 8.85
C LEU A 537 -42.93 17.89 10.38
N SER A 538 -44.16 17.93 10.88
CA SER A 538 -44.41 17.92 12.34
C SER A 538 -43.97 16.59 12.95
N LYS A 539 -43.24 16.63 14.07
CA LYS A 539 -42.80 15.41 14.78
C LYS A 539 -44.05 14.59 15.18
N GLY A 540 -44.04 13.29 14.92
CA GLY A 540 -45.17 12.38 15.17
C GLY A 540 -46.17 12.29 14.02
N ALA A 541 -45.97 12.98 12.89
CA ALA A 541 -46.87 12.92 11.74
C ALA A 541 -46.70 11.67 10.88
N GLY A 542 -45.60 10.92 11.07
CA GLY A 542 -45.20 9.77 10.27
C GLY A 542 -44.47 10.16 8.97
N ASN A 543 -43.78 9.21 8.36
CA ASN A 543 -43.03 9.41 7.12
C ASN A 543 -43.96 9.74 5.96
N ARG A 544 -43.49 10.55 5.00
CA ARG A 544 -44.20 10.83 3.75
C ARG A 544 -43.27 10.64 2.55
N THR A 545 -43.87 10.22 1.44
CA THR A 545 -43.17 10.03 0.16
C THR A 545 -43.97 10.69 -0.96
N GLY A 546 -43.29 11.06 -2.03
CA GLY A 546 -43.88 11.64 -3.22
C GLY A 546 -42.92 11.60 -4.38
N GLU A 547 -43.38 12.06 -5.53
CA GLU A 547 -42.60 12.05 -6.77
C GLU A 547 -42.64 13.43 -7.41
N VAL A 548 -41.48 13.89 -7.86
CA VAL A 548 -41.35 15.03 -8.77
C VAL A 548 -41.19 14.48 -10.16
N VAL A 549 -42.12 14.79 -11.06
CA VAL A 549 -42.08 14.32 -12.45
C VAL A 549 -41.68 15.47 -13.34
N PHE A 550 -40.56 15.29 -14.05
CA PHE A 550 -40.09 16.18 -15.10
C PHE A 550 -40.57 15.63 -16.45
N LYS A 551 -40.88 16.49 -17.39
CA LYS A 551 -41.36 16.14 -18.71
C LYS A 551 -40.64 16.96 -19.80
N LEU A 552 -40.25 16.33 -20.92
CA LEU A 552 -39.85 17.07 -22.12
C LEU A 552 -41.08 17.72 -22.76
N LYS A 553 -40.99 19.01 -23.08
CA LYS A 553 -42.05 19.71 -23.74
C LYS A 553 -42.25 19.16 -25.16
N ASN A 554 -43.50 18.96 -25.54
CA ASN A 554 -43.92 18.40 -26.84
C ASN A 554 -43.60 16.91 -27.03
N GLU A 555 -43.21 16.21 -25.98
CA GLU A 555 -43.00 14.76 -25.98
C GLU A 555 -43.70 14.11 -24.78
N ASP A 556 -44.06 12.85 -24.92
CA ASP A 556 -44.67 12.09 -23.79
C ASP A 556 -43.59 11.39 -22.93
N TYR A 557 -42.34 11.93 -22.92
CA TYR A 557 -41.25 11.38 -22.14
C TYR A 557 -41.11 12.11 -20.81
N THR A 558 -41.09 11.32 -19.72
CA THR A 558 -40.99 11.84 -18.36
C THR A 558 -39.88 11.16 -17.58
N HIS A 559 -39.26 11.88 -16.66
CA HIS A 559 -38.32 11.33 -15.67
C HIS A 559 -38.81 11.66 -14.26
N THR A 560 -38.72 10.68 -13.36
CA THR A 560 -39.23 10.82 -12.00
C THR A 560 -38.11 10.90 -10.99
N CYS A 561 -38.14 11.91 -10.12
CA CYS A 561 -37.29 12.02 -8.93
C CYS A 561 -38.14 11.68 -7.69
N SER A 562 -37.76 10.63 -7.00
CA SER A 562 -38.45 10.20 -5.78
C SER A 562 -38.07 11.08 -4.58
N VAL A 563 -39.04 11.53 -3.81
CA VAL A 563 -38.79 12.37 -2.62
C VAL A 563 -39.37 11.69 -1.39
N SER A 564 -38.52 11.53 -0.35
CA SER A 564 -38.95 10.93 0.92
C SER A 564 -38.59 11.85 2.09
N GLN A 565 -39.53 11.99 3.03
CA GLN A 565 -39.27 12.72 4.27
C GLN A 565 -39.60 11.85 5.48
N TYR A 566 -38.66 11.77 6.39
CA TYR A 566 -38.72 10.88 7.54
C TYR A 566 -38.99 11.65 8.82
N ASP A 567 -39.95 11.16 9.60
CA ASP A 567 -40.29 11.65 10.92
C ASP A 567 -39.33 11.02 11.95
N TYR A 568 -38.30 11.73 12.29
CA TYR A 568 -37.27 11.29 13.23
C TYR A 568 -37.12 12.25 14.40
N ILE A 569 -36.63 11.75 15.54
CA ILE A 569 -36.55 12.56 16.77
C ILE A 569 -35.50 13.67 16.69
N TYR A 570 -34.50 13.50 15.84
CA TYR A 570 -33.46 14.49 15.57
C TYR A 570 -33.59 14.97 14.12
N GLY A 571 -33.51 16.28 13.93
CA GLY A 571 -33.47 16.91 12.62
C GLY A 571 -32.03 16.96 12.07
N GLU A 572 -31.92 17.39 10.80
CA GLU A 572 -30.62 17.73 10.19
C GLU A 572 -29.91 18.77 11.06
N ASP A 573 -28.59 18.57 11.29
CA ASP A 573 -27.70 19.45 12.06
C ASP A 573 -28.06 19.59 13.56
N GLU A 574 -28.95 18.75 14.09
CA GLU A 574 -29.20 18.68 15.53
C GLU A 574 -28.09 17.89 16.25
N TRP A 575 -27.94 18.12 17.55
CA TRP A 575 -26.90 17.53 18.39
C TRP A 575 -27.47 16.72 19.55
N LEU A 576 -26.94 15.50 19.73
CA LEU A 576 -27.19 14.67 20.90
C LEU A 576 -26.01 14.78 21.87
N THR A 577 -26.26 15.16 23.11
CA THR A 577 -25.28 15.03 24.19
C THR A 577 -25.32 13.61 24.76
N LEU A 578 -24.33 12.81 24.43
CA LEU A 578 -24.24 11.43 24.92
C LEU A 578 -23.67 11.39 26.36
N GLN A 579 -22.67 12.23 26.65
CA GLN A 579 -22.03 12.33 27.93
C GLN A 579 -21.61 13.76 28.25
N LYS A 580 -21.71 14.16 29.50
CA LYS A 580 -21.13 15.41 30.04
C LYS A 580 -20.00 15.07 30.99
N ALA A 581 -18.92 15.82 30.92
CA ALA A 581 -17.79 15.74 31.83
C ALA A 581 -18.24 16.06 33.26
N THR A 582 -17.72 15.32 34.23
CA THR A 582 -17.96 15.54 35.65
C THR A 582 -16.66 15.80 36.40
N ARG A 583 -15.53 15.88 35.69
CA ARG A 583 -14.20 16.18 36.20
C ARG A 583 -13.47 17.18 35.32
N GLY A 584 -12.45 17.83 35.87
CA GLY A 584 -11.66 18.85 35.19
C GLY A 584 -12.10 20.27 35.52
N ASN A 585 -11.18 21.23 35.40
CA ASN A 585 -11.39 22.63 35.73
C ASN A 585 -11.81 23.49 34.55
N THR A 586 -11.84 22.91 33.33
CA THR A 586 -12.08 23.62 32.07
C THR A 586 -13.48 23.39 31.49
N GLY A 587 -14.38 22.68 32.22
CA GLY A 587 -15.71 22.31 31.71
C GLY A 587 -15.72 21.02 30.87
N GLY A 588 -14.61 20.29 30.85
CA GLY A 588 -14.46 19.02 30.15
C GLY A 588 -13.79 19.13 28.79
N ILE A 589 -13.28 18.00 28.31
CA ILE A 589 -12.64 17.83 26.99
C ILE A 589 -13.70 17.39 25.98
N ASN A 590 -13.81 18.05 24.86
CA ASN A 590 -14.86 17.75 23.89
C ASN A 590 -14.44 16.63 22.94
N VAL A 591 -15.34 15.68 22.74
CA VAL A 591 -15.31 14.66 21.69
C VAL A 591 -16.55 14.87 20.85
N VAL A 592 -16.35 15.10 19.56
CA VAL A 592 -17.39 15.35 18.56
C VAL A 592 -17.38 14.21 17.57
N ILE A 593 -18.47 13.48 17.47
CA ILE A 593 -18.62 12.32 16.59
C ILE A 593 -19.69 12.63 15.57
N ILE A 594 -19.33 12.54 14.29
CA ILE A 594 -20.17 12.95 13.18
C ILE A 594 -20.16 11.84 12.13
N GLY A 595 -21.30 11.52 11.57
CA GLY A 595 -21.40 10.64 10.39
C GLY A 595 -21.20 11.42 9.10
N ASP A 596 -20.59 10.77 8.08
CA ASP A 596 -20.63 11.26 6.70
C ASP A 596 -21.09 10.14 5.76
N GLY A 597 -21.83 10.48 4.71
CA GLY A 597 -22.46 9.50 3.84
C GLY A 597 -23.71 8.84 4.42
N PHE A 598 -24.27 9.37 5.51
CA PHE A 598 -25.60 8.95 6.00
C PHE A 598 -26.66 9.92 5.51
N ASN A 599 -27.57 9.45 4.66
CA ASN A 599 -28.70 10.25 4.22
C ASN A 599 -29.87 10.21 5.24
N ALA A 600 -30.96 10.92 4.98
CA ALA A 600 -32.09 10.97 5.89
C ALA A 600 -32.71 9.58 6.17
N LYS A 601 -32.69 8.68 5.20
CA LYS A 601 -33.15 7.31 5.34
C LYS A 601 -32.28 6.53 6.33
N ASP A 602 -30.96 6.55 6.13
CA ASP A 602 -29.99 5.86 7.01
C ASP A 602 -30.11 6.35 8.46
N ILE A 603 -30.36 7.66 8.64
CA ILE A 603 -30.54 8.26 9.97
C ILE A 603 -31.85 7.78 10.60
N ALA A 604 -32.96 7.83 9.86
CA ALA A 604 -34.31 7.52 10.35
C ALA A 604 -34.53 6.02 10.55
N GLU A 605 -34.01 5.16 9.69
CA GLU A 605 -34.11 3.70 9.78
C GLU A 605 -33.19 3.09 10.84
N GLY A 606 -32.27 3.88 11.39
CA GLY A 606 -31.51 3.53 12.57
C GLY A 606 -30.09 3.05 12.31
N ASP A 607 -29.52 3.24 11.13
CA ASP A 607 -28.15 2.83 10.82
C ASP A 607 -27.10 3.81 11.38
N CYS A 608 -27.40 5.11 11.37
CA CYS A 608 -26.48 6.18 11.77
C CYS A 608 -26.22 6.21 13.28
N LEU A 609 -27.26 6.40 14.10
CA LEU A 609 -27.09 6.61 15.54
C LEU A 609 -26.40 5.45 16.29
N PRO A 610 -26.69 4.17 16.00
CA PRO A 610 -25.92 3.06 16.57
C PRO A 610 -24.44 3.12 16.21
N ALA A 611 -24.08 3.40 14.96
CA ALA A 611 -22.69 3.50 14.52
C ALA A 611 -21.92 4.60 15.27
N LEU A 612 -22.52 5.78 15.43
CA LEU A 612 -21.90 6.89 16.16
C LEU A 612 -21.81 6.63 17.67
N LYS A 613 -22.78 5.94 18.27
CA LYS A 613 -22.72 5.50 19.68
C LYS A 613 -21.65 4.43 19.89
N GLU A 614 -21.53 3.51 18.96
CA GLU A 614 -20.49 2.46 18.98
C GLU A 614 -19.10 3.09 18.91
N ALA A 615 -18.88 4.07 18.04
CA ALA A 615 -17.65 4.84 17.98
C ALA A 615 -17.31 5.50 19.32
N ALA A 616 -18.28 6.13 19.98
CA ALA A 616 -18.10 6.68 21.32
C ALA A 616 -17.70 5.60 22.33
N GLN A 617 -18.37 4.45 22.28
CA GLN A 617 -18.11 3.34 23.20
C GLN A 617 -16.71 2.75 23.00
N TYR A 618 -16.25 2.58 21.78
CA TYR A 618 -14.91 2.06 21.49
C TYR A 618 -13.81 2.94 22.07
N LEU A 619 -13.97 4.27 22.00
CA LEU A 619 -13.02 5.21 22.57
C LEU A 619 -12.93 5.07 24.11
N ILE A 620 -14.09 5.07 24.79
CA ILE A 620 -14.11 5.13 26.27
C ILE A 620 -14.00 3.76 26.95
N THR A 621 -13.84 2.67 26.20
CA THR A 621 -13.66 1.32 26.76
C THR A 621 -12.22 0.84 26.80
N VAL A 622 -11.30 1.53 26.12
CA VAL A 622 -9.86 1.23 26.14
C VAL A 622 -9.14 2.08 27.20
N GLU A 623 -8.17 1.51 27.89
CA GLU A 623 -7.33 2.28 28.82
C GLU A 623 -6.30 3.14 28.05
N PRO A 624 -6.05 4.40 28.47
CA PRO A 624 -6.49 5.03 29.70
C PRO A 624 -7.83 5.78 29.60
N TYR A 625 -8.46 5.85 28.43
CA TYR A 625 -9.73 6.58 28.22
C TYR A 625 -10.85 6.10 29.17
N LYS A 626 -10.89 4.80 29.42
CA LYS A 626 -11.87 4.18 30.34
C LYS A 626 -11.74 4.73 31.75
N THR A 627 -10.54 4.72 32.32
CA THR A 627 -10.27 5.26 33.65
C THR A 627 -10.55 6.76 33.76
N TYR A 628 -10.26 7.51 32.67
CA TYR A 628 -10.41 8.96 32.60
C TYR A 628 -11.67 9.42 31.85
N SER A 629 -12.64 8.54 31.59
CA SER A 629 -13.86 8.85 30.83
C SER A 629 -14.64 10.05 31.37
N LYS A 630 -14.63 10.28 32.68
CA LYS A 630 -15.32 11.41 33.34
C LYS A 630 -14.79 12.80 32.99
N TYR A 631 -13.67 12.91 32.27
CA TYR A 631 -13.11 14.16 31.79
C TYR A 631 -13.69 14.61 30.44
N PHE A 632 -14.45 13.75 29.74
CA PHE A 632 -14.93 14.00 28.37
C PHE A 632 -16.40 14.40 28.31
N ASN A 633 -16.70 15.42 27.51
CA ASN A 633 -18.01 15.65 26.92
C ASN A 633 -18.06 14.91 25.58
N ILE A 634 -19.13 14.17 25.31
CA ILE A 634 -19.28 13.44 24.06
C ILE A 634 -20.58 13.90 23.38
N TYR A 635 -20.42 14.41 22.16
CA TYR A 635 -21.50 14.92 21.33
C TYR A 635 -21.59 14.12 20.03
N ILE A 636 -22.81 13.83 19.60
CA ILE A 636 -23.12 13.23 18.31
C ILE A 636 -23.85 14.27 17.47
N GLY A 637 -23.33 14.57 16.27
CA GLY A 637 -23.92 15.45 15.29
C GLY A 637 -24.61 14.68 14.17
N PHE A 638 -25.85 15.06 13.84
CA PHE A 638 -26.63 14.47 12.76
C PHE A 638 -26.42 15.25 11.46
N ALA A 639 -25.21 15.14 10.91
CA ALA A 639 -24.88 15.70 9.61
C ALA A 639 -25.50 14.82 8.52
N MET A 640 -26.50 15.34 7.83
CA MET A 640 -27.18 14.61 6.76
C MET A 640 -26.44 14.79 5.44
N SER A 641 -26.17 13.69 4.76
CA SER A 641 -25.66 13.64 3.39
C SER A 641 -26.81 13.53 2.38
N ASN A 642 -26.60 14.03 1.17
CA ASN A 642 -27.62 13.92 0.12
C ASN A 642 -27.74 12.49 -0.39
N GLU A 643 -26.66 11.73 -0.33
CA GLU A 643 -26.60 10.33 -0.77
C GLU A 643 -26.07 9.43 0.35
N SER A 644 -26.48 8.15 0.32
CA SER A 644 -25.94 7.12 1.20
C SER A 644 -24.58 6.63 0.71
N GLY A 645 -23.66 6.37 1.63
CA GLY A 645 -22.29 5.93 1.35
C GLY A 645 -21.32 7.09 1.09
N ILE A 646 -20.04 6.74 0.95
CA ILE A 646 -18.99 7.71 0.66
C ILE A 646 -18.44 7.49 -0.76
N GLY A 647 -17.73 8.50 -1.27
CA GLY A 647 -17.05 8.43 -2.56
C GLY A 647 -15.82 7.52 -2.53
N SER A 648 -15.36 7.15 -3.70
CA SER A 648 -14.05 6.56 -3.96
C SER A 648 -13.32 7.39 -5.01
N VAL A 649 -12.08 7.01 -5.34
CA VAL A 649 -11.33 7.70 -6.42
C VAL A 649 -12.14 7.86 -7.71
N ASN A 650 -13.15 7.01 -7.89
CA ASN A 650 -13.93 6.89 -9.12
C ASN A 650 -15.44 7.07 -8.95
N THR A 651 -15.89 7.15 -7.73
CA THR A 651 -17.31 7.34 -7.42
C THR A 651 -17.51 8.64 -6.68
N ILE A 652 -18.07 9.63 -7.35
CA ILE A 652 -18.47 10.86 -6.68
C ILE A 652 -19.77 10.57 -5.94
N ARG A 653 -19.78 10.80 -4.62
CA ARG A 653 -20.96 10.80 -3.78
C ARG A 653 -21.18 12.20 -3.21
N TYR A 654 -22.42 12.65 -3.23
CA TYR A 654 -22.81 13.94 -2.66
C TYR A 654 -23.06 13.79 -1.16
N ASN A 655 -22.01 13.48 -0.41
CA ASN A 655 -22.04 13.42 1.04
C ASN A 655 -21.70 14.79 1.67
N ARG A 656 -21.99 14.96 2.95
CA ARG A 656 -21.99 16.26 3.64
C ARG A 656 -20.61 16.92 3.63
N PHE A 657 -19.56 16.15 3.84
CA PHE A 657 -18.18 16.63 3.94
C PHE A 657 -17.29 16.18 2.77
N GLY A 658 -17.87 15.55 1.76
CA GLY A 658 -17.11 15.07 0.61
C GLY A 658 -16.12 13.96 0.96
N THR A 659 -16.39 13.17 2.01
CA THR A 659 -15.49 12.06 2.38
C THR A 659 -15.40 11.05 1.24
N THR A 660 -14.17 10.74 0.84
CA THR A 660 -13.87 9.83 -0.26
C THR A 660 -12.60 9.05 0.01
N PHE A 661 -12.53 7.81 -0.45
CA PHE A 661 -11.28 7.06 -0.49
C PHE A 661 -10.33 7.65 -1.54
N THR A 662 -9.06 7.82 -1.18
CA THR A 662 -8.02 8.40 -2.06
C THR A 662 -7.06 7.36 -2.62
N GLY A 663 -7.36 6.09 -2.42
CA GLY A 663 -6.54 4.92 -2.70
C GLY A 663 -5.98 4.29 -1.43
N GLY A 664 -5.91 2.95 -1.39
CA GLY A 664 -5.58 2.21 -0.17
C GLY A 664 -6.53 2.54 0.99
N SER A 665 -6.01 2.60 2.21
CA SER A 665 -6.78 2.93 3.41
C SER A 665 -7.01 4.44 3.61
N GLY A 666 -6.49 5.30 2.73
CA GLY A 666 -6.52 6.75 2.86
C GLY A 666 -7.88 7.36 2.55
N LEU A 667 -8.30 8.33 3.37
CA LEU A 667 -9.52 9.10 3.20
C LEU A 667 -9.21 10.59 3.16
N SER A 668 -9.97 11.33 2.34
CA SER A 668 -9.95 12.79 2.30
C SER A 668 -11.37 13.37 2.38
N ALA A 669 -11.48 14.65 2.76
CA ALA A 669 -12.76 15.34 2.89
C ALA A 669 -12.55 16.86 2.82
N ASP A 670 -13.62 17.64 2.87
CA ASP A 670 -13.57 19.07 3.13
C ASP A 670 -13.34 19.33 4.63
N TYR A 671 -12.07 19.49 5.01
CA TYR A 671 -11.69 19.67 6.40
C TYR A 671 -12.21 21.00 6.98
N ASP A 672 -12.29 22.04 6.18
CA ASP A 672 -12.79 23.36 6.62
C ASP A 672 -14.28 23.27 6.97
N GLU A 673 -15.05 22.53 6.19
CA GLU A 673 -16.47 22.29 6.48
C GLU A 673 -16.64 21.43 7.75
N ILE A 674 -15.82 20.38 7.94
CA ILE A 674 -15.84 19.55 9.17
C ILE A 674 -15.56 20.41 10.40
N PHE A 675 -14.54 21.28 10.39
CA PHE A 675 -14.25 22.17 11.51
C PHE A 675 -15.37 23.19 11.75
N SER A 676 -15.95 23.75 10.66
CA SER A 676 -17.08 24.67 10.74
C SER A 676 -18.30 24.00 11.37
N TYR A 677 -18.55 22.76 10.99
CA TYR A 677 -19.65 21.97 11.56
C TYR A 677 -19.41 21.66 13.05
N ALA A 678 -18.20 21.21 13.40
CA ALA A 678 -17.85 20.88 14.78
C ALA A 678 -17.96 22.07 15.74
N LEU A 679 -17.76 23.32 15.24
CA LEU A 679 -17.96 24.54 16.04
C LEU A 679 -19.41 24.76 16.47
N ASN A 680 -20.40 24.08 15.88
CA ASN A 680 -21.81 24.15 16.30
C ASN A 680 -22.15 23.16 17.42
N ALA A 681 -21.21 22.25 17.75
CA ALA A 681 -21.42 21.33 18.88
C ALA A 681 -21.50 22.08 20.21
N PRO A 682 -22.31 21.60 21.17
CA PRO A 682 -22.39 22.24 22.49
C PRO A 682 -21.00 22.33 23.12
N THR A 683 -20.68 23.46 23.74
CA THR A 683 -19.39 23.78 24.40
C THR A 683 -18.14 23.84 23.52
N VAL A 684 -18.20 23.52 22.24
CA VAL A 684 -17.09 23.70 21.29
C VAL A 684 -17.04 25.15 20.77
N ASN A 685 -15.87 25.73 20.74
CA ASN A 685 -15.67 27.11 20.25
C ASN A 685 -14.24 27.27 19.72
N GLN A 686 -13.93 28.41 19.12
CA GLN A 686 -12.63 28.69 18.52
C GLN A 686 -11.44 28.59 19.51
N ASN A 687 -11.65 28.74 20.83
CA ASN A 687 -10.60 28.70 21.83
C ASN A 687 -10.26 27.27 22.29
N ASN A 688 -11.16 26.30 22.08
CA ASN A 688 -10.96 24.91 22.49
C ASN A 688 -11.02 23.91 21.32
N LEU A 689 -11.16 24.37 20.07
CA LEU A 689 -11.23 23.52 18.88
C LEU A 689 -9.98 22.63 18.76
N ASN A 690 -8.80 23.19 19.03
CA ASN A 690 -7.52 22.48 18.99
C ASN A 690 -7.31 21.47 20.14
N GLN A 691 -8.24 21.43 21.09
CA GLN A 691 -8.30 20.44 22.19
C GLN A 691 -9.50 19.51 22.05
N THR A 692 -10.32 19.72 21.01
CA THR A 692 -11.49 18.90 20.69
C THR A 692 -11.07 17.74 19.79
N LEU A 693 -11.44 16.51 20.18
CA LEU A 693 -11.29 15.34 19.32
C LEU A 693 -12.47 15.27 18.38
N ILE A 694 -12.22 15.36 17.08
CA ILE A 694 -13.23 15.22 16.03
C ILE A 694 -13.08 13.85 15.39
N ILE A 695 -14.15 13.07 15.38
CA ILE A 695 -14.22 11.74 14.78
C ILE A 695 -15.27 11.77 13.68
N ILE A 696 -14.86 11.48 12.46
CA ILE A 696 -15.75 11.24 11.35
C ILE A 696 -15.94 9.73 11.21
N VAL A 697 -17.19 9.30 11.16
CA VAL A 697 -17.58 7.91 10.90
C VAL A 697 -18.17 7.84 9.51
N PRO A 698 -17.39 7.47 8.48
CA PRO A 698 -17.89 7.30 7.13
C PRO A 698 -18.88 6.13 7.04
N ASN A 699 -19.97 6.30 6.28
CA ASN A 699 -20.95 5.23 6.02
C ASN A 699 -20.41 4.26 4.96
N THR A 700 -19.47 3.43 5.38
CA THR A 700 -18.87 2.37 4.58
C THR A 700 -18.41 1.24 5.48
N THR A 701 -18.39 0.03 4.94
CA THR A 701 -17.83 -1.17 5.61
C THR A 701 -16.42 -1.51 5.12
N GLU A 702 -15.89 -0.75 4.16
CA GLU A 702 -14.53 -0.92 3.69
C GLU A 702 -13.52 -0.57 4.78
N TYR A 703 -12.46 -1.36 4.86
CA TYR A 703 -11.34 -1.10 5.78
C TYR A 703 -10.59 0.17 5.34
N GLY A 704 -10.30 0.99 6.31
CA GLY A 704 -9.52 2.21 6.13
C GLY A 704 -9.44 2.96 7.44
N GLY A 705 -8.71 4.04 7.44
CA GLY A 705 -8.57 4.94 8.56
C GLY A 705 -7.41 5.89 8.30
N ILE A 706 -7.56 7.13 8.68
CA ILE A 706 -6.50 8.12 8.61
C ILE A 706 -6.79 9.25 9.57
N THR A 707 -5.73 9.79 10.15
CA THR A 707 -5.81 11.00 10.96
C THR A 707 -5.14 12.17 10.26
N GLN A 708 -5.85 13.28 10.17
CA GLN A 708 -5.32 14.57 9.73
C GLN A 708 -5.05 15.43 10.96
N MET A 709 -3.85 15.95 11.10
CA MET A 709 -3.41 16.78 12.24
C MET A 709 -2.90 18.12 11.79
N TRP A 710 -3.00 19.13 12.64
CA TRP A 710 -2.47 20.48 12.41
C TRP A 710 -1.49 20.89 13.51
N GLU A 711 -0.51 21.71 13.18
CA GLU A 711 0.54 22.16 14.13
C GLU A 711 -0.01 22.82 15.40
N ASP A 712 -1.22 23.41 15.36
CA ASP A 712 -1.90 23.98 16.53
C ASP A 712 -2.49 22.94 17.49
N GLY A 713 -2.46 21.65 17.14
CA GLY A 713 -3.02 20.55 17.90
C GLY A 713 -4.38 20.07 17.42
N SER A 714 -5.05 20.78 16.52
CA SER A 714 -6.33 20.32 15.91
C SER A 714 -6.13 19.00 15.19
N ALA A 715 -7.18 18.16 15.19
CA ALA A 715 -7.14 16.87 14.47
C ALA A 715 -8.54 16.39 14.09
N ILE A 716 -8.60 15.65 12.97
CA ILE A 716 -9.77 14.91 12.50
C ILE A 716 -9.34 13.45 12.30
N ALA A 717 -10.02 12.52 12.93
CA ALA A 717 -9.84 11.10 12.72
C ALA A 717 -10.99 10.55 11.86
N PHE A 718 -10.68 9.89 10.75
CA PHE A 718 -11.63 9.17 9.92
C PHE A 718 -11.62 7.69 10.31
N CYS A 719 -12.75 7.19 10.79
CA CYS A 719 -12.89 5.84 11.34
C CYS A 719 -14.06 5.11 10.69
N PRO A 720 -13.87 4.46 9.53
CA PRO A 720 -14.91 3.67 8.86
C PRO A 720 -15.44 2.51 9.71
N ARG A 721 -16.61 2.00 9.33
CA ARG A 721 -17.28 0.86 9.97
C ARG A 721 -16.75 -0.46 9.38
N SER A 722 -15.45 -0.73 9.50
CA SER A 722 -14.87 -1.96 8.97
C SER A 722 -15.55 -3.22 9.53
N THR A 723 -15.86 -4.17 8.64
CA THR A 723 -16.37 -5.51 8.98
C THR A 723 -15.26 -6.57 9.01
N ASP A 724 -14.02 -6.15 8.89
CA ASP A 724 -12.87 -7.05 8.97
C ASP A 724 -12.77 -7.74 10.35
N ALA A 725 -12.04 -8.84 10.39
CA ALA A 725 -11.82 -9.55 11.63
C ALA A 725 -10.93 -8.74 12.59
N TYR A 726 -11.21 -8.82 13.90
CA TYR A 726 -10.34 -8.25 14.92
C TYR A 726 -8.85 -8.63 14.70
N PRO A 727 -7.90 -7.70 14.79
CA PRO A 727 -7.99 -6.34 15.33
C PRO A 727 -8.31 -5.24 14.30
N TYR A 728 -8.56 -5.56 13.04
CA TYR A 728 -8.81 -4.62 11.94
C TYR A 728 -10.29 -4.25 11.79
N ASP A 729 -11.08 -4.52 12.83
CA ASP A 729 -12.47 -4.09 12.96
C ASP A 729 -12.59 -2.60 13.26
N SER A 730 -13.81 -2.08 13.22
CA SER A 730 -14.10 -0.66 13.51
C SER A 730 -13.53 -0.18 14.85
N ARG A 731 -13.44 -1.07 15.84
CA ARG A 731 -12.90 -0.77 17.17
C ARG A 731 -11.39 -0.55 17.11
N GLY A 732 -10.64 -1.43 16.45
CA GLY A 732 -9.19 -1.31 16.29
C GLY A 732 -8.84 -0.02 15.57
N VAL A 733 -9.47 0.23 14.42
CA VAL A 733 -9.28 1.46 13.62
C VAL A 733 -9.55 2.71 14.45
N LEU A 734 -10.67 2.76 15.19
CA LEU A 734 -11.02 3.94 15.98
C LEU A 734 -10.03 4.19 17.12
N GLN A 735 -9.61 3.15 17.81
CA GLN A 735 -8.64 3.27 18.91
C GLN A 735 -7.29 3.74 18.39
N HIS A 736 -6.86 3.24 17.22
CA HIS A 736 -5.63 3.67 16.57
C HIS A 736 -5.72 5.13 16.11
N GLU A 737 -6.68 5.46 15.25
CA GLU A 737 -6.78 6.78 14.61
C GLU A 737 -7.24 7.86 15.59
N ALA A 738 -8.38 7.69 16.24
CA ALA A 738 -8.93 8.72 17.11
C ALA A 738 -8.22 8.79 18.45
N GLY A 739 -8.01 7.65 19.12
CA GLY A 739 -7.38 7.59 20.41
C GLY A 739 -5.88 7.78 20.37
N GLY A 740 -5.20 7.10 19.42
CA GLY A 740 -3.74 7.14 19.27
C GLY A 740 -3.25 8.41 18.61
N HIS A 741 -3.59 8.62 17.33
CA HIS A 741 -3.08 9.75 16.57
C HIS A 741 -3.77 11.07 16.91
N ALA A 742 -5.10 11.14 16.75
CA ALA A 742 -5.81 12.42 16.85
C ALA A 742 -5.75 13.02 18.26
N PHE A 743 -6.07 12.26 19.30
CA PHE A 743 -6.02 12.74 20.67
C PHE A 743 -4.65 12.50 21.31
N GLY A 744 -4.11 11.28 21.28
CA GLY A 744 -2.87 10.90 21.95
C GLY A 744 -1.63 11.56 21.36
N LYS A 745 -1.68 11.97 20.07
CA LYS A 745 -0.54 12.49 19.30
C LYS A 745 0.63 11.49 19.28
N LEU A 746 0.29 10.22 19.15
CA LEU A 746 1.22 9.10 19.07
C LEU A 746 1.65 8.86 17.63
N GLY A 747 2.86 8.37 17.42
CA GLY A 747 3.35 7.93 16.12
C GLY A 747 3.13 6.43 15.93
N ASP A 748 3.10 6.00 14.67
CA ASP A 748 2.96 4.60 14.30
C ASP A 748 4.14 3.75 14.78
N GLU A 749 3.86 2.57 15.31
CA GLU A 749 4.87 1.62 15.78
C GLU A 749 5.04 0.40 14.86
N TYR A 750 4.25 0.29 13.78
CA TYR A 750 4.32 -0.83 12.85
C TYR A 750 5.50 -0.71 11.86
N ILE A 751 5.83 -1.85 11.26
CA ILE A 751 6.97 -2.00 10.35
C ILE A 751 6.45 -2.56 9.02
N TYR A 752 6.62 -1.79 7.93
CA TYR A 752 6.37 -2.27 6.56
C TYR A 752 7.67 -2.48 5.78
N HIS A 753 8.70 -1.66 6.06
CA HIS A 753 9.94 -1.68 5.31
C HIS A 753 11.07 -2.27 6.14
N ASN A 754 11.72 -3.31 5.63
CA ASN A 754 12.94 -3.85 6.26
C ASN A 754 14.16 -2.98 5.88
N ALA A 755 14.09 -1.70 6.24
CA ALA A 755 15.09 -0.68 5.89
C ALA A 755 15.35 0.27 7.05
N PHE A 756 16.46 1.01 6.99
CA PHE A 756 16.73 2.15 7.86
C PHE A 756 15.83 3.33 7.49
N ILE A 757 15.38 4.09 8.47
CA ILE A 757 14.53 5.27 8.25
C ILE A 757 15.19 6.32 7.37
N ASP A 758 16.50 6.49 7.42
CA ASP A 758 17.26 7.42 6.57
C ASP A 758 17.36 6.97 5.11
N ALA A 759 17.11 5.70 4.82
CA ALA A 759 17.15 5.14 3.48
C ALA A 759 15.87 5.40 2.68
N CYS A 760 14.84 5.92 3.32
CA CYS A 760 13.58 6.25 2.65
C CYS A 760 13.67 7.65 2.01
N HIS A 761 13.93 7.70 0.72
CA HIS A 761 13.87 8.93 -0.08
C HIS A 761 12.49 9.06 -0.73
N CYS A 762 11.43 9.12 0.08
CA CYS A 762 10.15 9.54 -0.47
C CYS A 762 10.18 11.06 -0.73
N ILE A 763 9.69 11.45 -1.90
CA ILE A 763 9.80 12.81 -2.48
C ILE A 763 9.10 13.89 -1.64
N CYS A 764 8.26 13.55 -0.66
CA CYS A 764 7.43 14.51 0.06
C CYS A 764 7.97 14.96 1.42
N CYS A 765 8.76 14.18 2.12
CA CYS A 765 9.52 14.53 3.34
C CYS A 765 10.26 13.28 3.82
N SER A 766 11.44 13.42 4.41
CA SER A 766 12.06 12.28 5.07
C SER A 766 11.18 11.90 6.27
N HIS A 767 10.98 10.61 6.54
CA HIS A 767 10.26 10.16 7.73
C HIS A 767 10.96 10.62 9.02
N VAL A 768 12.27 10.83 8.96
CA VAL A 768 13.05 11.49 10.02
C VAL A 768 12.57 12.91 10.25
N ASP A 769 12.35 13.71 9.18
CA ASP A 769 11.84 15.08 9.31
C ASP A 769 10.42 15.10 9.85
N ALA A 770 9.56 14.16 9.45
CA ALA A 770 8.21 14.03 9.98
C ALA A 770 8.21 13.72 11.50
N ILE A 771 9.05 12.79 11.94
CA ILE A 771 9.22 12.50 13.38
C ILE A 771 9.80 13.72 14.10
N ASN A 772 10.81 14.39 13.54
CA ASN A 772 11.41 15.58 14.15
C ASN A 772 10.42 16.75 14.23
N GLN A 773 9.59 16.97 13.19
CA GLN A 773 8.50 17.95 13.21
C GLN A 773 7.52 17.62 14.35
N ALA A 774 7.03 16.39 14.42
CA ALA A 774 6.12 15.96 15.48
C ALA A 774 6.74 16.16 16.87
N LYS A 775 8.00 15.79 17.04
CA LYS A 775 8.72 15.97 18.32
C LYS A 775 8.89 17.45 18.69
N SER A 776 9.11 18.33 17.73
CA SER A 776 9.17 19.78 17.98
C SER A 776 7.85 20.35 18.51
N LEU A 777 6.72 19.67 18.23
CA LEU A 777 5.38 19.98 18.73
C LEU A 777 5.06 19.29 20.07
N GLY A 778 5.97 18.50 20.63
CA GLY A 778 5.74 17.68 21.84
C GLY A 778 4.82 16.50 21.59
N TRP A 779 4.94 15.88 20.40
CA TRP A 779 4.19 14.70 19.96
C TRP A 779 5.13 13.50 19.79
N TYR A 780 4.57 12.31 19.55
CA TYR A 780 5.29 11.06 19.28
C TYR A 780 6.24 10.66 20.41
N ASP A 781 5.80 10.82 21.68
CA ASP A 781 6.57 10.36 22.86
C ASP A 781 6.81 8.85 22.85
N ASN A 782 5.99 8.10 22.11
CA ASN A 782 6.11 6.65 21.95
C ASN A 782 7.19 6.19 20.96
N LEU A 783 7.79 7.13 20.21
CA LEU A 783 8.87 6.86 19.25
C LEU A 783 10.17 7.57 19.63
N SER A 784 11.32 7.02 19.21
CA SER A 784 12.64 7.64 19.31
C SER A 784 13.47 7.35 18.07
N LEU A 785 14.30 8.32 17.64
CA LEU A 785 15.32 8.15 16.60
C LEU A 785 16.66 7.66 17.16
N THR A 786 16.73 7.39 18.47
CA THR A 786 17.92 6.88 19.14
C THR A 786 17.53 5.73 20.08
N GLY A 787 18.31 4.65 20.07
CA GLY A 787 18.18 3.52 20.98
C GLY A 787 18.96 3.67 22.29
N LYS A 788 19.43 4.88 22.61
CA LYS A 788 20.19 5.09 23.85
C LYS A 788 19.24 5.27 25.04
N MET A 789 19.41 4.44 26.05
CA MET A 789 18.54 4.36 27.24
C MET A 789 18.24 5.72 27.88
N HIS A 790 19.22 6.63 27.95
CA HIS A 790 19.05 7.93 28.60
C HIS A 790 18.47 9.02 27.67
N GLU A 791 18.31 8.74 26.39
CA GLU A 791 17.78 9.67 25.39
C GLU A 791 16.33 9.34 24.95
N VAL A 792 15.85 8.12 25.23
CA VAL A 792 14.46 7.75 24.87
C VAL A 792 13.46 8.43 25.80
N PRO A 793 12.29 8.88 25.31
CA PRO A 793 11.27 9.56 26.12
C PRO A 793 10.78 8.73 27.33
N TRP A 794 10.84 7.41 27.25
CA TRP A 794 10.40 6.47 28.28
C TRP A 794 11.53 5.94 29.19
N SER A 795 12.69 6.60 29.21
CA SER A 795 13.86 6.20 30.04
C SER A 795 13.52 6.05 31.53
N HIS A 796 12.63 6.89 32.04
CA HIS A 796 12.14 6.85 33.43
C HIS A 796 11.33 5.59 33.71
N LEU A 797 10.58 5.06 32.74
CA LEU A 797 9.80 3.82 32.86
C LEU A 797 10.69 2.58 32.85
N ILE A 798 11.77 2.58 32.06
CA ILE A 798 12.76 1.47 32.05
C ILE A 798 13.40 1.31 33.44
N SER A 799 13.65 2.42 34.12
CA SER A 799 14.28 2.45 35.43
C SER A 799 13.31 2.20 36.61
N ASP A 800 12.01 2.23 36.35
CA ASP A 800 10.98 2.02 37.37
C ASP A 800 10.64 0.54 37.48
N SER A 801 10.81 -0.03 38.68
CA SER A 801 10.56 -1.46 38.95
C SER A 801 9.12 -1.91 38.71
N ARG A 802 8.16 -0.97 38.62
CA ARG A 802 6.75 -1.23 38.30
C ARG A 802 6.50 -1.47 36.80
N TYR A 803 7.44 -1.08 35.94
CA TYR A 803 7.31 -1.14 34.47
C TYR A 803 8.46 -1.85 33.79
N SER A 804 9.60 -2.06 34.43
CA SER A 804 10.81 -2.66 33.86
C SER A 804 10.64 -4.11 33.36
N ASP A 805 9.50 -4.74 33.63
CA ASP A 805 9.15 -6.07 33.15
C ASP A 805 8.56 -6.05 31.71
N VAL A 806 8.06 -4.89 31.24
CA VAL A 806 7.40 -4.75 29.94
C VAL A 806 8.01 -3.65 29.07
N VAL A 807 8.56 -2.59 29.68
CA VAL A 807 9.13 -1.45 28.99
C VAL A 807 10.62 -1.66 28.76
N ASP A 808 11.05 -1.58 27.52
CA ASP A 808 12.46 -1.68 27.12
C ASP A 808 12.68 -0.81 25.86
N ILE A 809 13.69 -1.07 25.06
CA ILE A 809 14.00 -0.39 23.82
C ILE A 809 13.94 -1.42 22.70
N TYR A 810 12.90 -1.31 21.86
CA TYR A 810 12.68 -2.19 20.72
C TYR A 810 12.92 -1.42 19.43
N GLU A 811 13.79 -1.90 18.57
CA GLU A 811 14.02 -1.30 17.27
C GLU A 811 12.89 -1.66 16.29
N GLY A 812 12.48 -0.69 15.53
CA GLY A 812 11.41 -0.75 14.54
C GLY A 812 10.21 0.12 14.92
N GLY A 813 9.64 0.79 13.91
CA GLY A 813 8.50 1.69 14.02
C GLY A 813 8.48 2.69 12.87
N PHE A 814 7.41 3.45 12.77
CA PHE A 814 7.18 4.43 11.71
C PHE A 814 7.50 3.87 10.32
N MET A 815 6.95 2.68 10.05
CA MET A 815 7.11 1.89 8.82
C MET A 815 8.48 1.24 8.62
N HIS A 816 9.49 1.47 9.46
CA HIS A 816 10.86 1.00 9.26
C HIS A 816 11.31 -0.02 10.31
N SER A 817 12.08 -1.01 9.88
CA SER A 817 12.65 -2.02 10.79
C SER A 817 13.84 -1.52 11.59
N ARG A 818 14.50 -0.43 11.15
CA ARG A 818 15.73 0.09 11.77
C ARG A 818 15.74 1.62 11.84
N GLY A 819 16.45 2.14 12.85
CA GLY A 819 16.65 3.58 13.05
C GLY A 819 15.50 4.29 13.76
N VAL A 820 14.41 3.59 14.09
CA VAL A 820 13.32 4.06 14.95
C VAL A 820 13.15 3.08 16.08
N PHE A 821 12.82 3.58 17.27
CA PHE A 821 12.71 2.77 18.47
C PHE A 821 11.38 3.05 19.18
N ARG A 822 10.81 2.01 19.81
CA ARG A 822 9.57 2.04 20.59
C ARG A 822 9.75 1.36 21.95
N SER A 823 8.80 1.56 22.84
CA SER A 823 8.95 1.14 24.25
C SER A 823 8.53 -0.30 24.55
N GLU A 824 7.64 -0.87 23.74
CA GLU A 824 7.07 -2.20 23.92
C GLU A 824 6.95 -2.94 22.58
N GLN A 825 6.87 -4.28 22.61
CA GLN A 825 6.78 -5.09 21.41
C GLN A 825 5.44 -4.93 20.67
N ASN A 826 4.35 -4.84 21.43
CA ASN A 826 2.99 -4.76 20.92
C ASN A 826 2.23 -3.60 21.54
N SER A 827 1.45 -2.91 20.74
CA SER A 827 0.57 -1.82 21.19
C SER A 827 -0.54 -1.57 20.15
N CYS A 828 -1.51 -0.74 20.50
CA CYS A 828 -2.52 -0.23 19.56
C CYS A 828 -1.88 0.41 18.33
N MET A 829 -0.79 1.17 18.54
CA MET A 829 -0.08 1.87 17.45
C MET A 829 0.77 0.95 16.56
N ASN A 830 0.81 -0.35 16.86
CA ASN A 830 1.53 -1.36 16.10
C ASN A 830 0.60 -2.41 15.46
N ASN A 831 -0.48 -2.80 16.14
CA ASN A 831 -1.30 -3.95 15.74
C ASN A 831 -2.80 -3.72 15.93
N ASP A 832 -3.28 -2.49 16.07
CA ASP A 832 -4.69 -2.12 16.31
C ASP A 832 -5.36 -2.83 17.50
N ILE A 833 -4.58 -3.43 18.38
CA ILE A 833 -5.08 -4.10 19.60
C ILE A 833 -5.54 -3.07 20.64
N PRO A 834 -6.53 -3.37 21.50
CA PRO A 834 -7.04 -2.44 22.50
C PRO A 834 -6.07 -2.27 23.70
N TYR A 835 -4.83 -1.97 23.42
CA TYR A 835 -3.75 -1.80 24.40
C TYR A 835 -2.72 -0.76 23.92
N TYR A 836 -2.66 0.38 24.56
CA TYR A 836 -1.57 1.34 24.36
C TYR A 836 -0.35 0.97 25.19
N SER A 837 0.86 1.16 24.64
CA SER A 837 2.10 1.00 25.41
C SER A 837 2.12 1.93 26.64
N THR A 838 2.92 1.63 27.64
CA THR A 838 2.95 2.41 28.90
C THR A 838 3.24 3.89 28.67
N ILE A 839 4.22 4.22 27.80
CA ILE A 839 4.51 5.62 27.45
C ILE A 839 3.35 6.26 26.69
N SER A 840 2.66 5.50 25.85
CA SER A 840 1.48 5.99 25.13
C SER A 840 0.34 6.34 26.09
N ARG A 841 0.07 5.48 27.09
CA ARG A 841 -0.92 5.75 28.13
C ARG A 841 -0.52 6.96 29.00
N GLU A 842 0.74 7.07 29.37
CA GLU A 842 1.26 8.25 30.09
C GLU A 842 1.07 9.54 29.27
N SER A 843 1.44 9.55 27.99
CA SER A 843 1.26 10.71 27.09
C SER A 843 -0.20 11.12 26.97
N ILE A 844 -1.10 10.15 26.81
CA ILE A 844 -2.56 10.39 26.77
C ILE A 844 -3.02 11.02 28.08
N VAL A 845 -2.63 10.48 29.22
CA VAL A 845 -3.03 11.00 30.55
C VAL A 845 -2.46 12.39 30.80
N ARG A 846 -1.21 12.66 30.45
CA ARG A 846 -0.61 14.01 30.50
C ARG A 846 -1.44 15.01 29.69
N ARG A 847 -1.93 14.62 28.52
CA ARG A 847 -2.79 15.46 27.66
C ARG A 847 -4.17 15.66 28.27
N ILE A 848 -4.82 14.61 28.78
CA ILE A 848 -6.09 14.72 29.51
C ILE A 848 -5.98 15.72 30.67
N LYS A 849 -4.97 15.57 31.52
CA LYS A 849 -4.76 16.46 32.66
C LYS A 849 -4.52 17.91 32.21
N ARG A 850 -3.67 18.12 31.21
CA ARG A 850 -3.42 19.44 30.65
C ARG A 850 -4.69 20.11 30.11
N TYR A 851 -5.49 19.40 29.31
CA TYR A 851 -6.72 19.94 28.72
C TYR A 851 -7.83 20.15 29.77
N ALA A 852 -7.83 19.32 30.80
CA ALA A 852 -8.71 19.49 31.95
C ALA A 852 -8.27 20.62 32.93
N GLY A 853 -7.16 21.30 32.68
CA GLY A 853 -6.62 22.33 33.54
C GLY A 853 -6.08 21.78 34.88
N GLU A 854 -5.59 20.53 34.88
CA GLU A 854 -5.01 19.84 36.03
C GLU A 854 -3.52 19.56 35.82
N THR A 855 -2.75 19.53 36.93
CA THR A 855 -1.33 19.16 36.88
C THR A 855 -1.18 17.64 36.82
N PHE A 856 -0.33 17.15 35.90
CA PHE A 856 0.03 15.73 35.85
C PHE A 856 0.94 15.35 37.02
N SER A 857 0.66 14.20 37.61
CA SER A 857 1.53 13.55 38.60
C SER A 857 1.84 12.14 38.13
N PHE A 858 3.13 11.78 38.08
CA PHE A 858 3.55 10.44 37.68
C PHE A 858 3.05 9.38 38.67
N GLU A 859 3.11 9.67 40.01
CA GLU A 859 2.59 8.74 41.01
C GLU A 859 1.06 8.57 40.96
N GLU A 860 0.31 9.63 40.59
CA GLU A 860 -1.12 9.52 40.33
C GLU A 860 -1.38 8.67 39.10
N PHE A 861 -0.57 8.85 38.04
CA PHE A 861 -0.64 8.02 36.85
C PHE A 861 -0.43 6.55 37.22
N VAL A 862 0.65 6.21 37.87
CA VAL A 862 0.98 4.84 38.28
C VAL A 862 -0.12 4.21 39.15
N ALA A 863 -0.70 4.97 40.08
CA ALA A 863 -1.78 4.49 40.94
C ALA A 863 -3.07 4.17 40.17
N ASN A 864 -3.29 4.80 39.01
CA ASN A 864 -4.47 4.63 38.18
C ASN A 864 -4.21 3.87 36.89
N ASP A 865 -2.95 3.57 36.54
CA ASP A 865 -2.59 2.85 35.32
C ASP A 865 -3.06 1.40 35.39
N LYS A 866 -3.98 1.05 34.52
CA LYS A 866 -4.51 -0.31 34.40
C LYS A 866 -3.97 -0.93 33.13
N ARG A 867 -3.16 -1.95 33.32
CA ARG A 867 -2.76 -2.84 32.22
C ARG A 867 -3.85 -3.90 32.07
N ASP A 868 -4.45 -4.00 30.89
CA ASP A 868 -5.31 -5.16 30.59
C ASP A 868 -4.39 -6.38 30.39
N ALA A 869 -4.08 -7.06 31.48
CA ALA A 869 -3.12 -8.18 31.54
C ALA A 869 -3.51 -9.40 30.67
N GLY A 870 -4.75 -9.45 30.14
CA GLY A 870 -5.24 -10.50 29.25
C GLY A 870 -4.81 -10.34 27.81
N ILE A 871 -4.33 -9.15 27.39
CA ILE A 871 -4.00 -8.82 26.00
C ILE A 871 -2.48 -8.85 25.74
N VAL A 872 -1.67 -8.77 26.79
CA VAL A 872 -0.22 -8.98 26.69
C VAL A 872 0.04 -10.47 26.48
N THR A 873 -0.29 -10.95 25.32
CA THR A 873 -0.04 -12.33 24.93
C THR A 873 1.44 -12.58 24.78
N ARG A 874 1.96 -13.39 25.70
CA ARG A 874 3.08 -14.27 25.41
C ARG A 874 2.79 -14.98 24.09
N GLY A 875 3.49 -14.63 23.02
CA GLY A 875 3.65 -15.54 21.89
C GLY A 875 2.99 -15.20 20.58
N MET A 876 2.83 -13.93 20.19
CA MET A 876 2.90 -13.64 18.76
C MET A 876 4.37 -13.29 18.45
N GLY A 877 5.01 -14.19 17.68
CA GLY A 877 6.43 -14.09 17.34
C GLY A 877 6.74 -12.76 16.66
N VAL A 878 7.94 -12.28 16.90
CA VAL A 878 8.59 -11.24 16.10
C VAL A 878 8.43 -11.64 14.64
N GLY A 879 7.64 -10.88 13.86
CA GLY A 879 7.55 -11.12 12.41
C GLY A 879 6.16 -11.31 11.81
N SER A 880 5.07 -10.94 12.45
CA SER A 880 3.85 -10.72 11.69
C SER A 880 3.91 -9.33 11.03
N VAL A 881 4.56 -9.25 9.89
CA VAL A 881 4.16 -8.34 8.84
C VAL A 881 2.66 -8.56 8.68
N SER A 882 1.84 -7.53 8.85
CA SER A 882 0.40 -7.61 8.62
C SER A 882 0.19 -7.94 7.15
N VAL A 883 0.04 -9.23 6.88
CA VAL A 883 -0.20 -9.73 5.53
C VAL A 883 -1.67 -9.50 5.23
N GLY A 884 -1.99 -8.53 4.38
CA GLY A 884 -3.25 -8.51 3.66
C GLY A 884 -4.23 -7.36 3.89
N HIS A 885 -3.91 -6.35 4.68
CA HIS A 885 -4.74 -5.14 4.78
C HIS A 885 -3.91 -3.95 4.24
N GLY A 886 -4.54 -3.07 3.44
CA GLY A 886 -3.87 -1.98 2.73
C GLY A 886 -2.95 -1.17 3.65
N GLN A 887 -1.88 -0.62 3.11
CA GLN A 887 -0.89 0.14 3.88
C GLN A 887 -1.58 1.28 4.65
N HIS A 888 -1.52 1.25 5.97
CA HIS A 888 -1.85 2.42 6.78
C HIS A 888 -0.88 3.54 6.40
N MET A 889 -1.44 4.68 6.03
CA MET A 889 -0.65 5.87 5.79
C MET A 889 -0.43 6.58 7.13
N PRO A 890 0.81 6.99 7.46
CA PRO A 890 1.04 7.73 8.69
C PRO A 890 0.21 9.03 8.70
N PRO A 891 -0.19 9.50 9.88
CA PRO A 891 -1.00 10.71 10.01
C PRO A 891 -0.29 11.90 9.38
N LYS A 892 -1.05 12.70 8.62
CA LYS A 892 -0.53 13.88 7.95
C LYS A 892 -0.57 15.10 8.87
N ILE A 893 0.56 15.79 9.00
CA ILE A 893 0.67 17.02 9.77
C ILE A 893 0.60 18.24 8.84
N HIS A 894 -0.46 19.03 8.96
CA HIS A 894 -0.67 20.24 8.18
C HIS A 894 -0.06 21.45 8.90
N LYS A 895 0.51 22.37 8.13
CA LYS A 895 1.07 23.64 8.66
C LYS A 895 -0.04 24.58 9.15
N GLY A 896 0.21 25.24 10.26
CA GLY A 896 -0.63 26.29 10.82
C GLY A 896 -1.88 25.77 11.53
N SER A 897 -2.97 26.53 11.48
CA SER A 897 -4.25 26.25 12.14
C SER A 897 -5.40 26.25 11.13
N PRO A 898 -6.36 25.31 11.25
CA PRO A 898 -7.56 25.31 10.40
C PRO A 898 -8.36 26.62 10.54
N LEU A 899 -8.41 27.22 11.73
CA LEU A 899 -9.07 28.51 11.94
C LEU A 899 -8.48 29.65 11.10
N SER A 900 -7.19 29.61 10.78
CA SER A 900 -6.54 30.61 9.93
C SER A 900 -6.95 30.49 8.46
N ASN A 901 -7.21 29.27 8.00
CA ASN A 901 -7.64 28.98 6.64
C ASN A 901 -9.11 29.36 6.42
N MET A 902 -9.99 29.02 7.35
CA MET A 902 -11.40 29.42 7.32
C MET A 902 -11.57 30.96 7.31
N ARG A 903 -10.72 31.71 8.00
CA ARG A 903 -10.73 33.20 7.97
C ARG A 903 -10.28 33.76 6.62
N LYS A 904 -9.39 33.08 5.89
CA LYS A 904 -8.97 33.48 4.53
C LYS A 904 -10.09 33.20 3.52
N ALA A 905 -10.71 32.06 3.57
CA ALA A 905 -11.81 31.68 2.67
C ALA A 905 -13.02 32.63 2.77
N ARG A 906 -13.38 33.11 3.98
CA ARG A 906 -14.43 34.11 4.17
C ARG A 906 -14.09 35.52 3.65
N ARG A 907 -12.82 35.83 3.35
CA ARG A 907 -12.40 37.09 2.75
C ARG A 907 -12.40 37.10 1.21
N HIS A 908 -12.57 35.88 0.62
CA HIS A 908 -12.58 35.71 -0.84
C HIS A 908 -13.96 35.25 -1.37
N ARG A 909 -14.98 35.15 -0.50
CA ARG A 909 -16.40 34.94 -0.87
C ARG A 909 -17.16 36.26 -0.81
#